data_5b3ed80cc838d01f4d8a96cae13c17da
#
_entry.id   5b3ed80cc838d01f4d8a96cae13c17da
#
_cell.length_a   1.000
_cell.length_b   1.000
_cell.length_c   1.000
_cell.angle_alpha   90.00
_cell.angle_beta   90.00
_cell.angle_gamma   90.00
#
_symmetry.space_group_name_H-M   'P 1'
#
loop_
_entity.id
_entity.type
_entity.pdbx_description
1 polymer ?
#
loop_
_entity_poly.entity_id
_entity_poly.type
_entity_poly.pdbx_seq_one_letter_code
_entity_poly.pdbx_strand_id
1 'polypeptide(L)'
;MLNIHNLSVSFGGTYLFEEVTFRLGAGDRVGLVGKNGAGKSTMLKMLARDFAPDSGVISQEKDIRMGFLRQDIDFERGRTVLEEAYEAFTEIKIVEKKLEEINHQLVTRTDYESEEYGQIIEALSDYTHRFDLLGGYNYVGDTEKILLGLGFKREVFNNQTETFSGGWRMRIELAKLLLQSNDVLLLDEPTNHLDIESIIWLENFLRNYPGVVVIVSHDKMFLDNVTNRTIEISLGKAYDFNKPYTQYLELRHEIREKQLATQKNQAKKIEETEKLIEKFRAKASKASMAQSLIKKLDKVERIEVDEDDNSVMNISFPVSKEPGKVVIEAENVTKAYGDKVILKDIDLLVERGSKIAFVGQNGQGKSTFIKAIVNEFEYKGNIKLGHNVQLGYFAQNQAEYLDGEITLLQTMEDAATDTNRSKVRDMLGSFLFRGDDVEKKVKVLSGGERNRLALCKLLLQPINVLLMDEPTNHLDIKSKNVLKAALQKFGGTLLLVSHDRDFLQGMSNIVYEFKDQKIREYLGDINFFLEQRNLENMREVEKKDVVKEVAPKESKKTSYEDQKKGKALQNRLSKVESQIKQLEKDIQHDDKMLASNYDKHIEDASFFTAYNKKKEDLDQLLLDWEIVQEEIDNFNA
;
A
#
# COMPACT_ATOMS: atom_id res chain seq x y z
N MET A 1 -16.79 8.29 18.23
CA MET A 1 -16.03 7.07 18.53
C MET A 1 -14.80 7.33 19.38
N LEU A 2 -13.73 7.99 18.85
CA LEU A 2 -12.53 8.33 19.60
C LEU A 2 -12.29 9.84 19.60
N ASN A 3 -12.02 10.43 20.77
CA ASN A 3 -11.64 11.83 20.89
C ASN A 3 -10.27 11.89 21.58
N ILE A 4 -9.33 12.52 20.94
CA ILE A 4 -7.97 12.77 21.41
C ILE A 4 -7.91 14.23 21.80
N HIS A 5 -7.54 14.54 23.05
CA HIS A 5 -7.53 15.92 23.55
C HIS A 5 -6.24 16.24 24.29
N ASN A 6 -5.53 17.27 23.80
CA ASN A 6 -4.31 17.83 24.36
C ASN A 6 -3.26 16.77 24.71
N LEU A 7 -3.06 15.79 23.79
CA LEU A 7 -2.15 14.68 23.98
C LEU A 7 -0.71 15.15 23.84
N SER A 8 0.13 14.88 24.86
CA SER A 8 1.55 15.20 24.84
C SER A 8 2.39 13.99 25.28
N VAL A 9 3.51 13.80 24.61
CA VAL A 9 4.49 12.75 24.91
C VAL A 9 5.89 13.29 24.69
N SER A 10 6.81 12.99 25.61
CA SER A 10 8.21 13.38 25.53
C SER A 10 9.15 12.17 25.67
N PHE A 11 10.30 12.24 25.01
CA PHE A 11 11.37 11.27 25.16
C PHE A 11 12.68 12.03 25.38
N GLY A 12 13.39 11.68 26.46
CA GLY A 12 14.68 12.29 26.76
C GLY A 12 14.64 13.81 26.95
N GLY A 13 13.50 14.36 27.42
CA GLY A 13 13.31 15.79 27.62
C GLY A 13 12.90 16.59 26.37
N THR A 14 12.68 15.90 25.24
CA THR A 14 12.18 16.53 24.01
C THR A 14 10.76 16.06 23.72
N TYR A 15 9.84 16.98 23.45
CA TYR A 15 8.48 16.62 23.07
C TYR A 15 8.43 15.96 21.69
N LEU A 16 7.83 14.78 21.62
CA LEU A 16 7.46 14.14 20.36
C LEU A 16 6.12 14.68 19.86
N PHE A 17 5.18 14.88 20.78
CA PHE A 17 3.88 15.54 20.57
C PHE A 17 3.62 16.57 21.67
N GLU A 18 3.00 17.67 21.29
CA GLU A 18 2.61 18.72 22.20
C GLU A 18 1.17 19.15 21.91
N GLU A 19 0.28 18.93 22.88
CA GLU A 19 -1.14 19.32 22.84
C GLU A 19 -1.91 18.87 21.58
N VAL A 20 -1.62 17.66 21.08
CA VAL A 20 -2.28 17.11 19.90
C VAL A 20 -3.75 16.83 20.18
N THR A 21 -4.64 17.39 19.35
CA THR A 21 -6.09 17.21 19.46
C THR A 21 -6.69 16.90 18.10
N PHE A 22 -7.44 15.79 18.01
CA PHE A 22 -8.26 15.42 16.85
C PHE A 22 -9.34 14.40 17.27
N ARG A 23 -10.31 14.17 16.37
CA ARG A 23 -11.42 13.24 16.60
C ARG A 23 -11.50 12.24 15.46
N LEU A 24 -11.85 10.99 15.79
CA LEU A 24 -12.13 9.92 14.82
C LEU A 24 -13.61 9.52 14.90
N GLY A 25 -14.31 9.60 13.77
CA GLY A 25 -15.73 9.30 13.63
C GLY A 25 -15.98 8.05 12.78
N ALA A 26 -17.21 7.53 12.84
CA ALA A 26 -17.61 6.39 11.99
C ALA A 26 -17.40 6.71 10.50
N GLY A 27 -16.85 5.74 9.76
CA GLY A 27 -16.56 5.91 8.33
C GLY A 27 -15.28 6.68 8.01
N ASP A 28 -14.54 7.18 9.01
CA ASP A 28 -13.25 7.82 8.77
C ASP A 28 -12.22 6.80 8.27
N ARG A 29 -11.54 7.13 7.18
CA ARG A 29 -10.37 6.44 6.63
C ARG A 29 -9.20 7.39 6.70
N VAL A 30 -8.43 7.32 7.77
CA VAL A 30 -7.40 8.31 8.10
C VAL A 30 -6.03 7.82 7.70
N GLY A 31 -5.33 8.57 6.86
CA GLY A 31 -3.89 8.42 6.65
C GLY A 31 -3.13 9.24 7.68
N LEU A 32 -2.38 8.57 8.56
CA LEU A 32 -1.51 9.23 9.53
C LEU A 32 -0.11 9.38 8.92
N VAL A 33 0.26 10.61 8.58
CA VAL A 33 1.49 10.90 7.82
C VAL A 33 2.44 11.81 8.60
N GLY A 34 3.69 11.89 8.16
CA GLY A 34 4.74 12.70 8.77
C GLY A 34 6.13 12.13 8.52
N LYS A 35 7.18 12.87 8.85
CA LYS A 35 8.58 12.42 8.71
C LYS A 35 8.84 11.15 9.54
N ASN A 36 9.89 10.39 9.17
CA ASN A 36 10.36 9.30 10.02
C ASN A 36 10.82 9.87 11.37
N GLY A 37 10.43 9.18 12.46
CA GLY A 37 10.66 9.68 13.81
C GLY A 37 9.65 10.73 14.32
N ALA A 38 8.68 11.17 13.51
CA ALA A 38 7.62 12.11 13.95
C ALA A 38 6.63 11.50 14.97
N GLY A 39 6.72 10.18 15.23
CA GLY A 39 5.91 9.51 16.25
C GLY A 39 4.63 8.85 15.73
N LYS A 40 4.52 8.58 14.44
CA LYS A 40 3.33 7.92 13.86
C LYS A 40 2.97 6.61 14.54
N SER A 41 3.93 5.68 14.65
CA SER A 41 3.73 4.38 15.33
C SER A 41 3.49 4.55 16.84
N THR A 42 4.08 5.57 17.48
CA THR A 42 3.83 5.89 18.90
C THR A 42 2.38 6.36 19.07
N MET A 43 1.86 7.18 18.14
CA MET A 43 0.45 7.59 18.15
C MET A 43 -0.47 6.38 18.02
N LEU A 44 -0.21 5.45 17.10
CA LEU A 44 -1.01 4.22 16.96
C LEU A 44 -0.99 3.39 18.25
N LYS A 45 0.18 3.21 18.88
CA LYS A 45 0.33 2.49 20.16
C LYS A 45 -0.45 3.17 21.30
N MET A 46 -0.49 4.51 21.33
CA MET A 46 -1.30 5.23 22.32
C MET A 46 -2.80 5.07 22.06
N LEU A 47 -3.22 5.15 20.80
CA LEU A 47 -4.60 4.86 20.42
C LEU A 47 -5.01 3.44 20.82
N ALA A 48 -4.12 2.46 20.60
CA ALA A 48 -4.30 1.06 21.00
C ALA A 48 -4.20 0.82 22.52
N ARG A 49 -3.83 1.85 23.31
CA ARG A 49 -3.58 1.76 24.76
C ARG A 49 -2.38 0.87 25.14
N ASP A 50 -1.50 0.58 24.20
CA ASP A 50 -0.25 -0.13 24.48
C ASP A 50 0.81 0.82 25.08
N PHE A 51 0.61 2.12 24.96
CA PHE A 51 1.50 3.16 25.51
C PHE A 51 0.68 4.32 26.09
N ALA A 52 1.01 4.76 27.32
CA ALA A 52 0.32 5.86 27.97
C ALA A 52 0.95 7.21 27.62
N PRO A 53 0.18 8.28 27.35
CA PRO A 53 0.70 9.62 27.18
C PRO A 53 1.19 10.23 28.49
N ASP A 54 2.09 11.22 28.41
CA ASP A 54 2.52 12.01 29.57
C ASP A 54 1.41 12.94 30.07
N SER A 55 0.62 13.51 29.14
CA SER A 55 -0.54 14.33 29.46
C SER A 55 -1.61 14.25 28.36
N GLY A 56 -2.81 14.75 28.67
CA GLY A 56 -3.96 14.67 27.79
C GLY A 56 -4.81 13.44 28.00
N VAL A 57 -5.89 13.32 27.24
CA VAL A 57 -6.89 12.23 27.41
C VAL A 57 -7.30 11.67 26.06
N ILE A 58 -7.33 10.34 25.97
CA ILE A 58 -7.97 9.61 24.89
C ILE A 58 -9.29 9.07 25.42
N SER A 59 -10.40 9.68 24.99
CA SER A 59 -11.76 9.23 25.36
C SER A 59 -12.39 8.45 24.21
N GLN A 60 -13.06 7.36 24.57
CA GLN A 60 -13.77 6.51 23.61
C GLN A 60 -15.18 6.22 24.11
N GLU A 61 -16.09 5.94 23.21
CA GLU A 61 -17.40 5.41 23.54
C GLU A 61 -17.28 4.04 24.21
N LYS A 62 -18.29 3.68 24.98
CA LYS A 62 -18.31 2.41 25.71
C LYS A 62 -18.35 1.23 24.71
N ASP A 63 -17.65 0.16 25.06
CA ASP A 63 -17.62 -1.11 24.32
C ASP A 63 -17.03 -1.07 22.90
N ILE A 64 -16.23 -0.05 22.54
CA ILE A 64 -15.49 -0.01 21.26
C ILE A 64 -14.42 -1.11 21.22
N ARG A 65 -14.48 -1.96 20.20
CA ARG A 65 -13.45 -2.95 19.86
C ARG A 65 -12.39 -2.30 18.99
N MET A 66 -11.14 -2.43 19.41
CA MET A 66 -10.00 -1.84 18.72
C MET A 66 -9.03 -2.93 18.29
N GLY A 67 -8.76 -2.99 16.99
CA GLY A 67 -7.76 -3.87 16.41
C GLY A 67 -6.50 -3.10 16.05
N PHE A 68 -5.33 -3.61 16.42
CA PHE A 68 -4.03 -3.01 16.10
C PHE A 68 -3.08 -4.04 15.49
N LEU A 69 -2.59 -3.77 14.29
CA LEU A 69 -1.58 -4.59 13.63
C LEU A 69 -0.22 -4.37 14.29
N ARG A 70 0.23 -5.35 15.07
CA ARG A 70 1.55 -5.32 15.72
C ARG A 70 2.62 -5.83 14.78
N GLN A 71 3.82 -5.29 14.91
CA GLN A 71 4.99 -5.72 14.12
C GLN A 71 5.68 -6.94 14.75
N ASP A 72 5.56 -7.12 16.06
CA ASP A 72 6.10 -8.28 16.77
C ASP A 72 5.05 -9.39 16.77
N ILE A 73 5.39 -10.52 16.13
CA ILE A 73 4.50 -11.67 15.96
C ILE A 73 5.06 -12.84 16.75
N ASP A 74 4.29 -13.31 17.72
CA ASP A 74 4.56 -14.53 18.47
C ASP A 74 3.35 -15.47 18.33
N PHE A 75 3.49 -16.51 17.49
CA PHE A 75 2.46 -17.54 17.32
C PHE A 75 2.76 -18.74 18.21
N GLU A 76 1.71 -19.37 18.73
CA GLU A 76 1.86 -20.67 19.39
C GLU A 76 2.39 -21.71 18.40
N ARG A 77 3.37 -22.48 18.88
CA ARG A 77 4.00 -23.52 18.08
C ARG A 77 3.04 -24.64 17.74
N GLY A 78 3.16 -25.17 16.53
CA GLY A 78 2.39 -26.31 16.06
C GLY A 78 1.05 -25.98 15.43
N ARG A 79 0.58 -24.72 15.47
CA ARG A 79 -0.66 -24.31 14.81
C ARG A 79 -0.50 -24.18 13.30
N THR A 80 -1.52 -24.60 12.57
CA THR A 80 -1.65 -24.36 11.13
C THR A 80 -2.09 -22.92 10.84
N VAL A 81 -1.98 -22.50 9.56
CA VAL A 81 -2.45 -21.17 9.11
C VAL A 81 -3.94 -20.98 9.41
N LEU A 82 -4.79 -21.99 9.17
CA LEU A 82 -6.22 -21.94 9.47
C LEU A 82 -6.49 -21.87 10.98
N GLU A 83 -5.87 -22.72 11.76
CA GLU A 83 -6.04 -22.73 13.21
C GLU A 83 -5.67 -21.38 13.82
N GLU A 84 -4.56 -20.78 13.37
CA GLU A 84 -4.11 -19.47 13.82
C GLU A 84 -5.10 -18.36 13.39
N ALA A 85 -5.60 -18.41 12.14
CA ALA A 85 -6.60 -17.46 11.67
C ALA A 85 -7.93 -17.56 12.43
N TYR A 86 -8.34 -18.77 12.82
CA TYR A 86 -9.57 -18.99 13.60
C TYR A 86 -9.48 -18.45 15.02
N GLU A 87 -8.31 -18.11 15.55
CA GLU A 87 -8.17 -17.42 16.83
C GLU A 87 -8.85 -16.02 16.83
N ALA A 88 -9.12 -15.47 15.66
CA ALA A 88 -9.94 -14.26 15.52
C ALA A 88 -11.38 -14.43 16.10
N PHE A 89 -11.88 -15.66 16.13
CA PHE A 89 -13.27 -15.98 16.48
C PHE A 89 -13.41 -16.65 17.85
N THR A 90 -12.76 -16.10 18.86
CA THR A 90 -12.74 -16.67 20.22
C THR A 90 -14.14 -16.94 20.78
N GLU A 91 -15.10 -15.99 20.58
CA GLU A 91 -16.47 -16.15 21.05
C GLU A 91 -17.22 -17.27 20.31
N ILE A 92 -17.04 -17.38 18.99
CA ILE A 92 -17.67 -18.44 18.17
C ILE A 92 -17.18 -19.81 18.63
N LYS A 93 -15.87 -19.96 18.84
CA LYS A 93 -15.28 -21.22 19.34
C LYS A 93 -15.79 -21.64 20.71
N ILE A 94 -15.99 -20.67 21.60
CA ILE A 94 -16.58 -20.96 22.93
C ILE A 94 -18.01 -21.47 22.77
N VAL A 95 -18.81 -20.83 21.92
CA VAL A 95 -20.19 -21.22 21.66
C VAL A 95 -20.25 -22.58 20.95
N GLU A 96 -19.40 -22.81 19.95
CA GLU A 96 -19.29 -24.08 19.22
C GLU A 96 -18.98 -25.25 20.15
N LYS A 97 -17.99 -25.09 21.05
CA LYS A 97 -17.66 -26.09 22.07
C LYS A 97 -18.82 -26.36 23.01
N LYS A 98 -19.57 -25.31 23.39
CA LYS A 98 -20.77 -25.49 24.22
C LYS A 98 -21.87 -26.24 23.49
N LEU A 99 -22.09 -25.96 22.21
CA LEU A 99 -23.02 -26.70 21.36
C LEU A 99 -22.63 -28.18 21.23
N GLU A 100 -21.33 -28.48 21.07
CA GLU A 100 -20.83 -29.87 21.05
C GLU A 100 -21.09 -30.57 22.39
N GLU A 101 -20.79 -29.93 23.54
CA GLU A 101 -21.06 -30.45 24.88
C GLU A 101 -22.55 -30.74 25.08
N ILE A 102 -23.44 -29.81 24.69
CA ILE A 102 -24.88 -29.94 24.76
C ILE A 102 -25.38 -31.09 23.88
N ASN A 103 -24.94 -31.16 22.64
CA ASN A 103 -25.30 -32.23 21.70
C ASN A 103 -24.85 -33.61 22.22
N HIS A 104 -23.65 -33.70 22.79
CA HIS A 104 -23.16 -34.93 23.40
C HIS A 104 -24.05 -35.35 24.59
N GLN A 105 -24.48 -34.41 25.45
CA GLN A 105 -25.39 -34.69 26.54
C GLN A 105 -26.76 -35.19 26.06
N LEU A 106 -27.34 -34.58 25.04
CA LEU A 106 -28.62 -34.98 24.46
C LEU A 106 -28.58 -36.39 23.85
N VAL A 107 -27.46 -36.81 23.30
CA VAL A 107 -27.26 -38.17 22.73
C VAL A 107 -27.04 -39.21 23.81
N THR A 108 -26.40 -38.87 24.93
CA THR A 108 -26.01 -39.83 25.99
C THR A 108 -27.08 -40.00 27.10
N ARG A 109 -27.94 -39.00 27.28
CA ARG A 109 -29.03 -39.06 28.30
C ARG A 109 -30.24 -39.83 27.75
N THR A 110 -30.91 -40.55 28.67
CA THR A 110 -32.11 -41.34 28.36
C THR A 110 -33.34 -40.87 29.14
N ASP A 111 -33.19 -39.84 29.97
CA ASP A 111 -34.21 -39.30 30.87
C ASP A 111 -35.00 -38.14 30.22
N TYR A 112 -35.60 -38.40 29.08
CA TYR A 112 -36.26 -37.40 28.21
C TYR A 112 -37.39 -36.58 28.85
N GLU A 113 -37.99 -37.08 29.92
CA GLU A 113 -39.07 -36.38 30.64
C GLU A 113 -38.57 -35.58 31.84
N SER A 114 -37.27 -35.53 32.11
CA SER A 114 -36.71 -34.79 33.22
C SER A 114 -36.70 -33.28 32.97
N GLU A 115 -36.86 -32.49 34.02
CA GLU A 115 -36.77 -31.03 33.96
C GLU A 115 -35.37 -30.61 33.48
N GLU A 116 -34.33 -31.36 33.87
CA GLU A 116 -32.95 -31.14 33.44
C GLU A 116 -32.76 -31.35 31.92
N TYR A 117 -33.43 -32.36 31.35
CA TYR A 117 -33.39 -32.59 29.89
C TYR A 117 -34.05 -31.43 29.14
N GLY A 118 -35.16 -30.88 29.68
CA GLY A 118 -35.80 -29.68 29.18
C GLY A 118 -34.89 -28.45 29.18
N GLN A 119 -34.13 -28.23 30.26
CA GLN A 119 -33.14 -27.13 30.34
C GLN A 119 -31.99 -27.27 29.30
N ILE A 120 -31.58 -28.50 29.01
CA ILE A 120 -30.54 -28.76 27.97
C ILE A 120 -31.07 -28.40 26.56
N ILE A 121 -32.36 -28.69 26.27
CA ILE A 121 -32.98 -28.29 24.97
C ILE A 121 -33.10 -26.77 24.88
N GLU A 122 -33.48 -26.09 25.95
CA GLU A 122 -33.53 -24.61 25.98
C GLU A 122 -32.14 -24.01 25.79
N ALA A 123 -31.12 -24.53 26.45
CA ALA A 123 -29.74 -24.14 26.26
C ALA A 123 -29.25 -24.37 24.83
N LEU A 124 -29.63 -25.48 24.17
CA LEU A 124 -29.32 -25.72 22.77
C LEU A 124 -29.87 -24.62 21.88
N SER A 125 -31.13 -24.23 22.08
CA SER A 125 -31.78 -23.17 21.32
C SER A 125 -31.05 -21.83 21.49
N ASP A 126 -30.72 -21.46 22.73
CA ASP A 126 -30.06 -20.21 23.07
C ASP A 126 -28.65 -20.13 22.46
N TYR A 127 -27.86 -21.20 22.63
CA TYR A 127 -26.51 -21.25 22.05
C TYR A 127 -26.52 -21.32 20.53
N THR A 128 -27.50 -21.99 19.90
CA THR A 128 -27.67 -22.02 18.44
C THR A 128 -28.00 -20.63 17.90
N HIS A 129 -28.91 -19.91 18.57
CA HIS A 129 -29.24 -18.53 18.23
C HIS A 129 -28.03 -17.60 18.40
N ARG A 130 -27.27 -17.77 19.47
CA ARG A 130 -26.03 -17.00 19.68
C ARG A 130 -24.97 -17.30 18.64
N PHE A 131 -24.83 -18.57 18.23
CA PHE A 131 -23.90 -18.98 17.16
C PHE A 131 -24.25 -18.31 15.82
N ASP A 132 -25.55 -18.27 15.49
CA ASP A 132 -26.05 -17.61 14.29
C ASP A 132 -25.80 -16.10 14.33
N LEU A 133 -26.12 -15.42 15.43
CA LEU A 133 -25.89 -13.99 15.63
C LEU A 133 -24.40 -13.61 15.50
N LEU A 134 -23.48 -14.47 15.90
CA LEU A 134 -22.04 -14.29 15.78
C LEU A 134 -21.52 -14.61 14.37
N GLY A 135 -22.36 -15.07 13.43
CA GLY A 135 -21.95 -15.47 12.08
C GLY A 135 -21.25 -16.83 12.03
N GLY A 136 -21.53 -17.71 13.00
CA GLY A 136 -20.86 -19.01 13.16
C GLY A 136 -20.94 -19.93 11.94
N TYR A 137 -21.93 -19.77 11.04
CA TYR A 137 -22.02 -20.55 9.82
C TYR A 137 -21.10 -20.03 8.68
N ASN A 138 -20.65 -18.79 8.76
CA ASN A 138 -19.90 -18.13 7.67
C ASN A 138 -18.40 -17.98 7.95
N TYR A 139 -17.96 -18.10 9.23
CA TYR A 139 -16.59 -17.76 9.63
C TYR A 139 -15.52 -18.55 8.88
N VAL A 140 -15.79 -19.82 8.51
CA VAL A 140 -14.87 -20.65 7.71
C VAL A 140 -14.68 -20.06 6.31
N GLY A 141 -15.79 -19.73 5.64
CA GLY A 141 -15.76 -19.12 4.30
C GLY A 141 -15.11 -17.75 4.28
N ASP A 142 -15.39 -16.93 5.29
CA ASP A 142 -14.78 -15.60 5.42
C ASP A 142 -13.28 -15.71 5.69
N THR A 143 -12.85 -16.67 6.50
CA THR A 143 -11.42 -16.94 6.73
C THR A 143 -10.71 -17.34 5.43
N GLU A 144 -11.29 -18.28 4.66
CA GLU A 144 -10.71 -18.67 3.37
C GLU A 144 -10.61 -17.49 2.42
N LYS A 145 -11.67 -16.67 2.33
CA LYS A 145 -11.73 -15.50 1.45
C LYS A 145 -10.63 -14.47 1.80
N ILE A 146 -10.42 -14.18 3.07
CA ILE A 146 -9.40 -13.23 3.52
C ILE A 146 -7.99 -13.81 3.29
N LEU A 147 -7.74 -15.07 3.62
CA LEU A 147 -6.45 -15.71 3.39
C LEU A 147 -6.10 -15.75 1.90
N LEU A 148 -7.06 -16.10 1.03
CA LEU A 148 -6.87 -16.08 -0.43
C LEU A 148 -6.56 -14.66 -0.93
N GLY A 149 -7.29 -13.65 -0.42
CA GLY A 149 -7.06 -12.24 -0.76
C GLY A 149 -5.67 -11.74 -0.35
N LEU A 150 -5.11 -12.26 0.74
CA LEU A 150 -3.75 -11.96 1.19
C LEU A 150 -2.69 -12.84 0.51
N GLY A 151 -3.06 -13.60 -0.53
CA GLY A 151 -2.14 -14.34 -1.39
C GLY A 151 -1.81 -15.77 -0.93
N PHE A 152 -2.47 -16.30 0.10
CA PHE A 152 -2.32 -17.71 0.47
C PHE A 152 -3.03 -18.60 -0.55
N LYS A 153 -2.44 -19.76 -0.86
CA LYS A 153 -3.09 -20.82 -1.64
C LYS A 153 -3.76 -21.80 -0.69
N ARG A 154 -4.86 -22.43 -1.11
CA ARG A 154 -5.58 -23.43 -0.28
C ARG A 154 -4.70 -24.59 0.16
N GLU A 155 -3.75 -25.01 -0.70
CA GLU A 155 -2.83 -26.11 -0.41
C GLU A 155 -1.96 -25.89 0.83
N VAL A 156 -1.72 -24.62 1.21
CA VAL A 156 -0.86 -24.27 2.35
C VAL A 156 -1.61 -23.95 3.63
N PHE A 157 -2.94 -23.97 3.62
CA PHE A 157 -3.76 -23.63 4.78
C PHE A 157 -3.52 -24.54 6.00
N ASN A 158 -3.21 -25.81 5.74
CA ASN A 158 -2.91 -26.82 6.77
C ASN A 158 -1.42 -26.89 7.13
N ASN A 159 -0.58 -26.03 6.56
CA ASN A 159 0.84 -25.98 6.91
C ASN A 159 1.02 -25.24 8.23
N GLN A 160 2.02 -25.67 9.01
CA GLN A 160 2.36 -25.02 10.29
C GLN A 160 2.90 -23.60 10.06
N THR A 161 2.48 -22.66 10.91
CA THR A 161 2.87 -21.24 10.83
C THR A 161 4.38 -21.02 10.94
N GLU A 162 5.10 -21.92 11.63
CA GLU A 162 6.56 -21.88 11.78
C GLU A 162 7.33 -22.09 10.46
N THR A 163 6.70 -22.77 9.50
CA THR A 163 7.32 -23.03 8.18
C THR A 163 7.35 -21.80 7.28
N PHE A 164 6.68 -20.73 7.68
CA PHE A 164 6.56 -19.52 6.91
C PHE A 164 7.57 -18.44 7.35
N SER A 165 8.01 -17.63 6.39
CA SER A 165 8.84 -16.45 6.67
C SER A 165 8.09 -15.40 7.48
N GLY A 166 8.82 -14.45 8.11
CA GLY A 166 8.23 -13.36 8.88
C GLY A 166 7.16 -12.57 8.13
N GLY A 167 7.37 -12.30 6.83
CA GLY A 167 6.38 -11.61 6.00
C GLY A 167 5.08 -12.39 5.81
N TRP A 168 5.14 -13.71 5.66
CA TRP A 168 3.94 -14.55 5.61
C TRP A 168 3.23 -14.64 6.96
N ARG A 169 3.97 -14.68 8.06
CA ARG A 169 3.38 -14.63 9.41
C ARG A 169 2.67 -13.30 9.66
N MET A 170 3.24 -12.18 9.19
CA MET A 170 2.58 -10.87 9.23
C MET A 170 1.25 -10.87 8.47
N ARG A 171 1.16 -11.57 7.33
CA ARG A 171 -0.11 -11.71 6.58
C ARG A 171 -1.16 -12.51 7.36
N ILE A 172 -0.74 -13.55 8.14
CA ILE A 172 -1.66 -14.29 9.00
C ILE A 172 -2.19 -13.38 10.12
N GLU A 173 -1.34 -12.57 10.75
CA GLU A 173 -1.76 -11.62 11.78
C GLU A 173 -2.71 -10.55 11.21
N LEU A 174 -2.41 -10.05 10.01
CA LEU A 174 -3.32 -9.16 9.30
C LEU A 174 -4.66 -9.86 9.01
N ALA A 175 -4.66 -11.13 8.58
CA ALA A 175 -5.90 -11.89 8.37
C ALA A 175 -6.72 -12.00 9.65
N LYS A 176 -6.12 -12.36 10.79
CA LYS A 176 -6.78 -12.40 12.10
C LYS A 176 -7.43 -11.07 12.44
N LEU A 177 -6.69 -9.98 12.25
CA LEU A 177 -7.17 -8.63 12.53
C LEU A 177 -8.37 -8.23 11.66
N LEU A 178 -8.33 -8.58 10.35
CA LEU A 178 -9.41 -8.28 9.40
C LEU A 178 -10.65 -9.16 9.63
N LEU A 179 -10.50 -10.36 10.19
CA LEU A 179 -11.58 -11.26 10.58
C LEU A 179 -12.32 -10.81 11.84
N GLN A 180 -11.64 -10.08 12.72
CA GLN A 180 -12.26 -9.49 13.90
C GLN A 180 -13.15 -8.33 13.47
N SER A 181 -14.39 -8.31 13.97
CA SER A 181 -15.31 -7.19 13.74
C SER A 181 -14.94 -6.02 14.67
N ASN A 182 -13.85 -5.32 14.34
CA ASN A 182 -13.37 -4.17 15.11
C ASN A 182 -14.09 -2.88 14.68
N ASP A 183 -14.44 -2.02 15.63
CA ASP A 183 -14.99 -0.68 15.36
C ASP A 183 -13.91 0.28 14.90
N VAL A 184 -12.68 0.09 15.36
CA VAL A 184 -11.50 0.88 14.99
C VAL A 184 -10.37 -0.06 14.62
N LEU A 185 -9.82 0.13 13.42
CA LEU A 185 -8.69 -0.64 12.89
C LEU A 185 -7.47 0.27 12.76
N LEU A 186 -6.40 -0.08 13.45
CA LEU A 186 -5.12 0.63 13.44
C LEU A 186 -4.09 -0.20 12.69
N LEU A 187 -3.58 0.33 11.57
CA LEU A 187 -2.65 -0.39 10.68
C LEU A 187 -1.32 0.38 10.57
N ASP A 188 -0.24 -0.24 11.01
CA ASP A 188 1.13 0.29 10.86
C ASP A 188 1.85 -0.46 9.75
N GLU A 189 2.07 0.23 8.61
CA GLU A 189 2.72 -0.29 7.40
C GLU A 189 2.12 -1.62 6.89
N PRO A 190 0.79 -1.73 6.66
CA PRO A 190 0.14 -2.99 6.30
C PRO A 190 0.55 -3.50 4.91
N THR A 191 1.09 -2.63 4.05
CA THR A 191 1.53 -2.98 2.69
C THR A 191 2.90 -3.64 2.66
N ASN A 192 3.68 -3.54 3.74
CA ASN A 192 4.97 -4.21 3.82
C ASN A 192 4.79 -5.72 3.69
N HIS A 193 5.62 -6.34 2.87
CA HIS A 193 5.61 -7.78 2.58
C HIS A 193 4.38 -8.28 1.78
N LEU A 194 3.47 -7.42 1.34
CA LEU A 194 2.40 -7.78 0.42
C LEU A 194 2.87 -7.63 -1.04
N ASP A 195 2.38 -8.52 -1.90
CA ASP A 195 2.52 -8.35 -3.35
C ASP A 195 1.41 -7.42 -3.89
N ILE A 196 1.57 -6.98 -5.13
CA ILE A 196 0.67 -6.00 -5.76
C ILE A 196 -0.80 -6.47 -5.74
N GLU A 197 -1.05 -7.77 -5.99
CA GLU A 197 -2.41 -8.33 -6.01
C GLU A 197 -3.04 -8.27 -4.60
N SER A 198 -2.28 -8.66 -3.58
CA SER A 198 -2.72 -8.60 -2.17
C SER A 198 -2.94 -7.15 -1.71
N ILE A 199 -2.11 -6.19 -2.17
CA ILE A 199 -2.30 -4.76 -1.87
C ILE A 199 -3.63 -4.26 -2.47
N ILE A 200 -3.91 -4.55 -3.75
CA ILE A 200 -5.16 -4.15 -4.41
C ILE A 200 -6.37 -4.77 -3.71
N TRP A 201 -6.28 -6.04 -3.30
CA TRP A 201 -7.34 -6.69 -2.55
C TRP A 201 -7.57 -6.01 -1.20
N LEU A 202 -6.49 -5.69 -0.46
CA LEU A 202 -6.57 -5.00 0.84
C LEU A 202 -7.17 -3.58 0.69
N GLU A 203 -6.81 -2.84 -0.37
CA GLU A 203 -7.43 -1.54 -0.68
C GLU A 203 -8.94 -1.64 -0.80
N ASN A 204 -9.43 -2.61 -1.58
CA ASN A 204 -10.86 -2.83 -1.78
C ASN A 204 -11.56 -3.26 -0.48
N PHE A 205 -10.93 -4.09 0.32
CA PHE A 205 -11.44 -4.51 1.63
C PHE A 205 -11.57 -3.31 2.59
N LEU A 206 -10.51 -2.52 2.76
CA LEU A 206 -10.48 -1.38 3.68
C LEU A 206 -11.39 -0.23 3.23
N ARG A 207 -11.55 -0.04 1.91
CA ARG A 207 -12.50 0.95 1.37
C ARG A 207 -13.93 0.68 1.82
N ASN A 208 -14.31 -0.59 1.90
CA ASN A 208 -15.65 -1.04 2.27
C ASN A 208 -15.77 -1.42 3.76
N TYR A 209 -14.71 -1.23 4.56
CA TYR A 209 -14.72 -1.58 5.98
C TYR A 209 -15.74 -0.71 6.74
N PRO A 210 -16.62 -1.28 7.59
CA PRO A 210 -17.69 -0.51 8.24
C PRO A 210 -17.20 0.42 9.35
N GLY A 211 -16.08 0.09 10.02
CA GLY A 211 -15.51 0.84 11.13
C GLY A 211 -14.62 2.01 10.71
N VAL A 212 -13.91 2.57 11.67
CA VAL A 212 -12.85 3.56 11.47
C VAL A 212 -11.56 2.84 11.08
N VAL A 213 -10.83 3.37 10.11
CA VAL A 213 -9.51 2.85 9.74
C VAL A 213 -8.47 3.96 9.87
N VAL A 214 -7.40 3.72 10.64
CA VAL A 214 -6.24 4.61 10.74
C VAL A 214 -5.03 3.87 10.19
N ILE A 215 -4.39 4.44 9.19
CA ILE A 215 -3.31 3.82 8.44
C ILE A 215 -2.05 4.69 8.51
N VAL A 216 -0.94 4.08 8.87
CA VAL A 216 0.40 4.59 8.59
C VAL A 216 0.93 3.78 7.41
N SER A 217 1.29 4.42 6.31
CA SER A 217 1.90 3.75 5.16
C SER A 217 2.84 4.69 4.40
N HIS A 218 3.85 4.08 3.79
CA HIS A 218 4.76 4.71 2.83
C HIS A 218 4.41 4.40 1.38
N ASP A 219 3.25 3.77 1.12
CA ASP A 219 2.68 3.59 -0.21
C ASP A 219 1.66 4.71 -0.50
N LYS A 220 2.05 5.63 -1.38
CA LYS A 220 1.24 6.79 -1.76
C LYS A 220 -0.08 6.39 -2.44
N MET A 221 -0.03 5.43 -3.37
CA MET A 221 -1.22 4.97 -4.08
C MET A 221 -2.20 4.28 -3.14
N PHE A 222 -1.68 3.49 -2.20
CA PHE A 222 -2.50 2.84 -1.17
C PHE A 222 -3.22 3.88 -0.29
N LEU A 223 -2.50 4.91 0.17
CA LEU A 223 -3.12 6.00 0.93
C LEU A 223 -4.22 6.72 0.12
N ASP A 224 -3.93 7.09 -1.14
CA ASP A 224 -4.92 7.78 -1.99
C ASP A 224 -6.15 6.91 -2.29
N ASN A 225 -5.98 5.60 -2.46
CA ASN A 225 -7.08 4.69 -2.78
C ASN A 225 -7.96 4.35 -1.57
N VAL A 226 -7.42 4.37 -0.36
CA VAL A 226 -8.14 3.94 0.85
C VAL A 226 -8.62 5.12 1.68
N THR A 227 -7.81 6.18 1.82
CA THR A 227 -8.09 7.24 2.78
C THR A 227 -8.96 8.36 2.21
N ASN A 228 -9.84 8.90 3.04
CA ASN A 228 -10.65 10.10 2.75
C ASN A 228 -10.21 11.32 3.57
N ARG A 229 -9.30 11.12 4.53
CA ARG A 229 -8.80 12.13 5.45
C ARG A 229 -7.33 11.88 5.77
N THR A 230 -6.56 12.94 5.91
CA THR A 230 -5.12 12.87 6.22
C THR A 230 -4.81 13.69 7.45
N ILE A 231 -4.14 13.07 8.44
CA ILE A 231 -3.62 13.74 9.63
C ILE A 231 -2.10 13.73 9.55
N GLU A 232 -1.50 14.90 9.46
CA GLU A 232 -0.04 15.08 9.45
C GLU A 232 0.47 15.34 10.86
N ILE A 233 1.50 14.59 11.28
CA ILE A 233 2.30 14.92 12.47
C ILE A 233 3.57 15.63 12.00
N SER A 234 3.70 16.92 12.37
CA SER A 234 4.85 17.75 12.01
C SER A 234 5.18 18.71 13.15
N LEU A 235 6.47 18.76 13.53
CA LEU A 235 6.98 19.63 14.63
C LEU A 235 6.18 19.44 15.94
N GLY A 236 5.86 18.20 16.28
CA GLY A 236 5.10 17.86 17.49
C GLY A 236 3.60 18.23 17.46
N LYS A 237 3.09 18.78 16.38
CA LYS A 237 1.67 19.15 16.20
C LYS A 237 0.98 18.26 15.20
N ALA A 238 -0.36 18.12 15.34
CA ALA A 238 -1.17 17.44 14.36
C ALA A 238 -1.93 18.45 13.48
N TYR A 239 -1.88 18.23 12.18
CA TYR A 239 -2.62 19.00 11.19
C TYR A 239 -3.62 18.09 10.50
N ASP A 240 -4.88 18.43 10.55
CA ASP A 240 -6.00 17.60 10.12
C ASP A 240 -6.60 18.13 8.81
N PHE A 241 -6.60 17.28 7.77
CA PHE A 241 -7.10 17.61 6.44
C PHE A 241 -8.16 16.61 6.02
N ASN A 242 -9.36 17.07 5.78
CA ASN A 242 -10.45 16.22 5.29
C ASN A 242 -10.31 15.98 3.77
N LYS A 243 -9.17 15.41 3.38
CA LYS A 243 -8.77 15.13 2.00
C LYS A 243 -7.87 13.88 1.93
N PRO A 244 -7.91 13.12 0.80
CA PRO A 244 -6.95 12.07 0.50
C PRO A 244 -5.51 12.61 0.41
N TYR A 245 -4.54 11.70 0.42
CA TYR A 245 -3.12 12.04 0.56
C TYR A 245 -2.58 13.01 -0.51
N THR A 246 -2.88 12.78 -1.79
CA THR A 246 -2.38 13.66 -2.87
C THR A 246 -2.97 15.07 -2.77
N GLN A 247 -4.29 15.19 -2.51
CA GLN A 247 -4.93 16.50 -2.33
C GLN A 247 -4.45 17.23 -1.06
N TYR A 248 -4.15 16.47 0.00
CA TYR A 248 -3.50 17.01 1.19
C TYR A 248 -2.15 17.63 0.86
N LEU A 249 -1.31 16.97 0.05
CA LEU A 249 0.01 17.50 -0.32
C LEU A 249 -0.08 18.87 -1.01
N GLU A 250 -1.04 19.04 -1.91
CA GLU A 250 -1.29 20.32 -2.60
C GLU A 250 -1.67 21.42 -1.62
N LEU A 251 -2.65 21.15 -0.74
CA LEU A 251 -3.07 22.09 0.30
C LEU A 251 -1.94 22.42 1.28
N ARG A 252 -1.15 21.40 1.65
CA ARG A 252 -0.03 21.58 2.57
C ARG A 252 1.06 22.46 1.97
N HIS A 253 1.32 22.32 0.67
CA HIS A 253 2.25 23.17 -0.06
C HIS A 253 1.79 24.64 -0.03
N GLU A 254 0.53 24.93 -0.34
CA GLU A 254 -0.02 26.29 -0.27
C GLU A 254 0.07 26.91 1.14
N ILE A 255 -0.29 26.13 2.18
CA ILE A 255 -0.20 26.58 3.58
C ILE A 255 1.25 26.90 3.93
N ARG A 256 2.17 26.04 3.52
CA ARG A 256 3.60 26.19 3.79
C ARG A 256 4.19 27.43 3.10
N GLU A 257 3.83 27.69 1.85
CA GLU A 257 4.26 28.91 1.16
C GLU A 257 3.81 30.17 1.93
N LYS A 258 2.56 30.19 2.42
CA LYS A 258 2.04 31.27 3.26
C LYS A 258 2.81 31.37 4.59
N GLN A 259 3.12 30.25 5.24
CA GLN A 259 3.91 30.22 6.47
C GLN A 259 5.33 30.76 6.24
N LEU A 260 6.02 30.35 5.17
CA LEU A 260 7.34 30.84 4.81
C LEU A 260 7.34 32.36 4.52
N ALA A 261 6.34 32.87 3.79
CA ALA A 261 6.18 34.29 3.57
C ALA A 261 5.98 35.07 4.89
N THR A 262 5.18 34.50 5.79
CA THR A 262 4.92 35.10 7.12
C THR A 262 6.17 35.07 7.99
N GLN A 263 6.92 33.96 8.01
CA GLN A 263 8.21 33.84 8.72
C GLN A 263 9.22 34.87 8.20
N LYS A 264 9.35 35.01 6.87
CA LYS A 264 10.24 36.00 6.26
C LYS A 264 9.89 37.42 6.64
N ASN A 265 8.59 37.74 6.67
CA ASN A 265 8.11 39.06 7.09
C ASN A 265 8.36 39.28 8.61
N GLN A 266 8.18 38.24 9.43
CA GLN A 266 8.49 38.31 10.87
C GLN A 266 9.98 38.52 11.09
N ALA A 267 10.85 37.74 10.41
CA ALA A 267 12.30 37.87 10.51
C ALA A 267 12.77 39.28 10.14
N LYS A 268 12.23 39.87 9.08
CA LYS A 268 12.51 41.27 8.69
C LYS A 268 12.10 42.25 9.76
N LYS A 269 10.91 42.10 10.36
CA LYS A 269 10.43 42.94 11.47
C LYS A 269 11.33 42.83 12.72
N ILE A 270 11.78 41.60 13.03
CA ILE A 270 12.71 41.35 14.14
C ILE A 270 14.02 42.08 13.88
N GLU A 271 14.63 41.91 12.71
CA GLU A 271 15.88 42.60 12.32
C GLU A 271 15.77 44.13 12.37
N GLU A 272 14.68 44.68 11.85
CA GLU A 272 14.40 46.13 11.93
C GLU A 272 14.28 46.59 13.38
N THR A 273 13.64 45.81 14.25
CA THR A 273 13.48 46.13 15.68
C THR A 273 14.82 46.01 16.41
N GLU A 274 15.63 45.00 16.11
CA GLU A 274 16.98 44.85 16.66
C GLU A 274 17.90 46.03 16.30
N LYS A 275 17.90 46.46 15.02
CA LYS A 275 18.61 47.66 14.57
C LYS A 275 18.15 48.93 15.30
N LEU A 276 16.84 49.03 15.58
CA LEU A 276 16.28 50.19 16.33
C LEU A 276 16.70 50.14 17.81
N ILE A 277 16.70 48.98 18.42
CA ILE A 277 17.20 48.74 19.80
C ILE A 277 18.66 49.16 19.91
N GLU A 278 19.50 48.76 18.97
CA GLU A 278 20.93 49.12 18.95
C GLU A 278 21.15 50.64 18.84
N LYS A 279 20.38 51.29 17.95
CA LYS A 279 20.40 52.76 17.81
C LYS A 279 19.93 53.51 19.07
N PHE A 280 18.97 52.94 19.83
CA PHE A 280 18.48 53.52 21.06
C PHE A 280 19.35 53.25 22.27
N ARG A 281 20.03 52.09 22.33
CA ARG A 281 21.03 51.77 23.34
C ARG A 281 22.17 52.77 23.38
N ALA A 282 22.58 53.33 22.24
CA ALA A 282 23.65 54.32 22.15
C ALA A 282 23.26 55.71 22.72
N LYS A 283 21.97 55.92 23.10
CA LYS A 283 21.49 57.23 23.62
C LYS A 283 20.87 57.07 25.01
N ALA A 284 21.50 57.66 26.05
CA ALA A 284 21.04 57.54 27.43
C ALA A 284 19.58 57.96 27.65
N SER A 285 19.08 59.00 26.91
CA SER A 285 17.72 59.49 26.98
C SER A 285 16.66 58.50 26.39
N LYS A 286 17.09 57.47 25.66
CA LYS A 286 16.21 56.46 25.02
C LYS A 286 16.36 55.06 25.59
N ALA A 287 17.10 54.89 26.67
CA ALA A 287 17.37 53.57 27.30
C ALA A 287 16.06 52.83 27.71
N SER A 288 15.11 53.57 28.30
CA SER A 288 13.80 52.99 28.68
C SER A 288 13.00 52.48 27.48
N MET A 289 13.07 53.17 26.35
CA MET A 289 12.40 52.76 25.11
C MET A 289 13.07 51.51 24.51
N ALA A 290 14.40 51.41 24.55
CA ALA A 290 15.16 50.21 24.16
C ALA A 290 14.77 49.01 25.00
N GLN A 291 14.67 49.13 26.34
CA GLN A 291 14.22 48.07 27.22
C GLN A 291 12.78 47.62 26.93
N SER A 292 11.87 48.55 26.61
CA SER A 292 10.50 48.19 26.22
C SER A 292 10.44 47.41 24.92
N LEU A 293 11.27 47.77 23.92
CA LEU A 293 11.37 47.01 22.66
C LEU A 293 11.98 45.62 22.84
N ILE A 294 13.00 45.49 23.70
CA ILE A 294 13.59 44.17 24.06
C ILE A 294 12.50 43.30 24.67
N LYS A 295 11.76 43.78 25.68
CA LYS A 295 10.67 43.00 26.29
C LYS A 295 9.56 42.63 25.32
N LYS A 296 9.31 43.45 24.28
CA LYS A 296 8.39 43.07 23.22
C LYS A 296 8.96 42.01 22.30
N LEU A 297 10.24 42.12 21.97
CA LEU A 297 10.92 41.14 21.12
C LEU A 297 11.02 39.77 21.79
N ASP A 298 11.32 39.72 23.10
CA ASP A 298 11.39 38.52 23.92
C ASP A 298 10.03 37.77 24.01
N LYS A 299 8.92 38.47 23.78
CA LYS A 299 7.56 37.91 23.76
C LYS A 299 7.10 37.45 22.38
N VAL A 300 7.89 37.69 21.34
CA VAL A 300 7.54 37.26 19.98
C VAL A 300 7.83 35.79 19.81
N GLU A 301 6.79 34.99 19.73
CA GLU A 301 6.92 33.59 19.33
C GLU A 301 7.42 33.52 17.89
N ARG A 302 8.57 32.88 17.68
CA ARG A 302 9.15 32.69 16.34
C ARG A 302 8.37 31.64 15.60
N ILE A 303 7.96 31.98 14.37
CA ILE A 303 7.27 31.03 13.50
C ILE A 303 8.29 30.01 13.00
N GLU A 304 8.16 28.76 13.47
CA GLU A 304 8.91 27.64 12.95
C GLU A 304 8.15 27.06 11.75
N VAL A 305 8.83 26.96 10.64
CA VAL A 305 8.30 26.31 9.42
C VAL A 305 9.14 25.10 9.16
N ASP A 306 8.49 23.96 8.99
CA ASP A 306 9.18 22.71 8.63
C ASP A 306 9.86 22.90 7.26
N GLU A 307 11.18 22.73 7.22
CA GLU A 307 11.94 22.89 5.98
C GLU A 307 11.53 21.85 4.96
N ASP A 308 11.11 22.31 3.79
CA ASP A 308 10.88 21.45 2.65
C ASP A 308 12.22 21.13 1.99
N ASP A 309 12.58 19.87 2.05
CA ASP A 309 13.75 19.34 1.38
C ASP A 309 13.48 19.18 -0.13
N ASN A 310 13.07 20.27 -0.77
CA ASN A 310 12.89 20.37 -2.23
C ASN A 310 14.23 20.54 -2.95
N SER A 311 15.34 20.06 -2.38
CA SER A 311 16.62 20.06 -3.08
C SER A 311 16.50 19.16 -4.31
N VAL A 312 16.44 19.81 -5.46
CA VAL A 312 16.52 19.14 -6.78
C VAL A 312 17.81 18.35 -6.82
N MET A 313 17.69 17.03 -6.82
CA MET A 313 18.84 16.16 -6.84
C MET A 313 19.57 16.21 -8.18
N ASN A 314 20.80 16.66 -8.16
CA ASN A 314 21.74 16.48 -9.26
C ASN A 314 22.64 15.27 -8.98
N ILE A 315 22.06 14.04 -9.06
CA ILE A 315 22.88 12.84 -9.07
C ILE A 315 23.50 12.68 -10.45
N SER A 316 24.81 12.67 -10.50
CA SER A 316 25.60 12.35 -11.68
C SER A 316 26.19 10.95 -11.47
N PHE A 317 25.75 10.00 -12.27
CA PHE A 317 26.35 8.66 -12.26
C PHE A 317 27.75 8.67 -12.88
N PRO A 318 28.70 7.88 -12.35
CA PRO A 318 29.98 7.69 -12.99
C PRO A 318 29.80 7.11 -14.39
N VAL A 319 30.54 7.62 -15.36
CA VAL A 319 30.51 7.10 -16.74
C VAL A 319 31.20 5.74 -16.75
N SER A 320 30.47 4.69 -17.12
CA SER A 320 31.03 3.38 -17.40
C SER A 320 31.21 3.17 -18.92
N LYS A 321 31.98 2.16 -19.31
CA LYS A 321 32.09 1.74 -20.70
C LYS A 321 30.70 1.26 -21.19
N GLU A 322 30.34 1.61 -22.42
CA GLU A 322 29.11 1.08 -23.02
C GLU A 322 29.18 -0.44 -23.17
N PRO A 323 28.15 -1.18 -22.70
CA PRO A 323 28.08 -2.62 -22.89
C PRO A 323 27.65 -2.95 -24.33
N GLY A 324 27.80 -4.23 -24.73
CA GLY A 324 27.27 -4.74 -25.99
C GLY A 324 25.75 -4.56 -26.13
N LYS A 325 25.17 -4.89 -27.29
CA LYS A 325 23.72 -4.77 -27.52
C LYS A 325 22.94 -5.66 -26.57
N VAL A 326 23.37 -6.92 -26.37
CA VAL A 326 22.81 -7.86 -25.41
C VAL A 326 23.62 -7.78 -24.13
N VAL A 327 22.96 -7.51 -23.01
CA VAL A 327 23.59 -7.35 -21.69
C VAL A 327 23.42 -8.60 -20.82
N ILE A 328 22.28 -9.28 -20.91
CA ILE A 328 22.03 -10.54 -20.20
C ILE A 328 21.29 -11.46 -21.15
N GLU A 329 21.78 -12.70 -21.28
CA GLU A 329 21.17 -13.79 -22.02
C GLU A 329 21.02 -14.98 -21.09
N ALA A 330 19.78 -15.37 -20.81
CA ALA A 330 19.43 -16.52 -19.99
C ALA A 330 18.70 -17.56 -20.85
N GLU A 331 19.16 -18.80 -20.83
CA GLU A 331 18.63 -19.92 -21.62
C GLU A 331 18.33 -21.13 -20.71
N ASN A 332 17.08 -21.58 -20.72
CA ASN A 332 16.59 -22.76 -20.02
C ASN A 332 16.92 -22.75 -18.51
N VAL A 333 16.85 -21.60 -17.86
CA VAL A 333 17.23 -21.45 -16.45
C VAL A 333 16.21 -22.11 -15.56
N THR A 334 16.67 -23.11 -14.79
CA THR A 334 15.85 -23.89 -13.87
C THR A 334 16.50 -23.92 -12.49
N LYS A 335 15.71 -23.61 -11.44
CA LYS A 335 16.14 -23.67 -10.03
C LYS A 335 15.10 -24.34 -9.16
N ALA A 336 15.58 -25.27 -8.34
CA ALA A 336 14.80 -25.92 -7.30
C ALA A 336 15.48 -25.79 -5.93
N TYR A 337 14.71 -25.79 -4.86
CA TYR A 337 15.15 -25.90 -3.47
C TYR A 337 14.53 -27.18 -2.88
N GLY A 338 15.36 -28.21 -2.70
CA GLY A 338 14.86 -29.55 -2.41
C GLY A 338 13.96 -30.04 -3.54
N ASP A 339 12.77 -30.51 -3.22
CA ASP A 339 11.78 -31.02 -4.20
C ASP A 339 10.95 -29.89 -4.86
N LYS A 340 11.05 -28.66 -4.35
CA LYS A 340 10.25 -27.55 -4.84
C LYS A 340 10.95 -26.81 -5.98
N VAL A 341 10.43 -26.96 -7.21
CA VAL A 341 10.87 -26.17 -8.37
C VAL A 341 10.32 -24.76 -8.26
N ILE A 342 11.19 -23.75 -8.35
CA ILE A 342 10.82 -22.34 -8.28
C ILE A 342 10.85 -21.69 -9.67
N LEU A 343 11.88 -21.99 -10.46
CA LEU A 343 12.01 -21.50 -11.84
C LEU A 343 12.16 -22.73 -12.73
N LYS A 344 11.46 -22.75 -13.86
CA LYS A 344 11.47 -23.87 -14.80
C LYS A 344 11.59 -23.35 -16.24
N ASP A 345 12.71 -23.71 -16.87
CA ASP A 345 13.00 -23.42 -18.29
C ASP A 345 12.75 -21.94 -18.64
N ILE A 346 13.40 -21.04 -17.88
CA ILE A 346 13.27 -19.60 -18.06
C ILE A 346 14.25 -19.14 -19.13
N ASP A 347 13.70 -18.48 -20.17
CA ASP A 347 14.47 -17.81 -21.21
C ASP A 347 14.24 -16.31 -21.09
N LEU A 348 15.32 -15.52 -21.09
CA LEU A 348 15.27 -14.05 -21.01
C LEU A 348 16.42 -13.44 -21.80
N LEU A 349 16.09 -12.47 -22.65
CA LEU A 349 17.06 -11.64 -23.35
C LEU A 349 16.89 -10.18 -22.91
N VAL A 350 17.96 -9.58 -22.37
CA VAL A 350 17.97 -8.18 -21.96
C VAL A 350 18.88 -7.38 -22.87
N GLU A 351 18.32 -6.38 -23.55
CA GLU A 351 19.07 -5.46 -24.37
C GLU A 351 19.58 -4.25 -23.55
N ARG A 352 20.65 -3.62 -24.04
CA ARG A 352 21.22 -2.40 -23.46
C ARG A 352 20.18 -1.28 -23.40
N GLY A 353 20.11 -0.59 -22.25
CA GLY A 353 19.21 0.53 -22.02
C GLY A 353 17.77 0.13 -21.68
N SER A 354 17.46 -1.18 -21.64
CA SER A 354 16.15 -1.65 -21.20
C SER A 354 15.92 -1.32 -19.73
N LYS A 355 14.70 -0.91 -19.41
CA LYS A 355 14.22 -0.70 -18.04
C LYS A 355 13.11 -1.70 -17.75
N ILE A 356 13.44 -2.72 -16.98
CA ILE A 356 12.62 -3.91 -16.77
C ILE A 356 12.11 -3.95 -15.34
N ALA A 357 10.81 -4.19 -15.15
CA ALA A 357 10.23 -4.50 -13.87
C ALA A 357 9.88 -5.98 -13.77
N PHE A 358 10.28 -6.63 -12.68
CA PHE A 358 9.88 -7.98 -12.32
C PHE A 358 8.76 -7.93 -11.30
N VAL A 359 7.60 -8.46 -11.64
CA VAL A 359 6.40 -8.47 -10.82
C VAL A 359 5.88 -9.90 -10.62
N GLY A 360 4.93 -10.08 -9.72
CA GLY A 360 4.31 -11.37 -9.42
C GLY A 360 4.22 -11.60 -7.91
N GLN A 361 3.46 -12.62 -7.50
CA GLN A 361 3.25 -12.97 -6.10
C GLN A 361 4.57 -13.29 -5.39
N ASN A 362 4.54 -13.21 -4.06
CA ASN A 362 5.71 -13.58 -3.26
C ASN A 362 5.99 -15.09 -3.35
N GLY A 363 7.28 -15.44 -3.46
CA GLY A 363 7.72 -16.82 -3.62
C GLY A 363 7.69 -17.35 -5.05
N GLN A 364 7.33 -16.55 -6.07
CA GLN A 364 7.32 -16.95 -7.48
C GLN A 364 8.71 -16.91 -8.16
N GLY A 365 9.78 -16.58 -7.42
CA GLY A 365 11.14 -16.71 -7.92
C GLY A 365 11.79 -15.42 -8.46
N LYS A 366 11.19 -14.24 -8.27
CA LYS A 366 11.76 -12.95 -8.70
C LYS A 366 13.18 -12.74 -8.19
N SER A 367 13.36 -12.73 -6.86
CA SER A 367 14.68 -12.59 -6.21
C SER A 367 15.61 -13.77 -6.52
N THR A 368 15.05 -14.98 -6.67
CA THR A 368 15.83 -16.17 -7.07
C THR A 368 16.43 -15.97 -8.46
N PHE A 369 15.68 -15.41 -9.41
CA PHE A 369 16.19 -15.17 -10.75
C PHE A 369 17.27 -14.07 -10.78
N ILE A 370 17.09 -12.98 -10.02
CA ILE A 370 18.16 -11.96 -9.87
C ILE A 370 19.43 -12.58 -9.28
N LYS A 371 19.31 -13.37 -8.22
CA LYS A 371 20.44 -14.08 -7.59
C LYS A 371 21.11 -15.07 -8.54
N ALA A 372 20.36 -15.71 -9.46
CA ALA A 372 20.93 -16.54 -10.51
C ALA A 372 21.77 -15.71 -11.51
N ILE A 373 21.31 -14.49 -11.90
CA ILE A 373 22.05 -13.58 -12.77
C ILE A 373 23.39 -13.17 -12.15
N VAL A 374 23.42 -12.93 -10.85
CA VAL A 374 24.67 -12.57 -10.12
C VAL A 374 25.50 -13.79 -9.73
N ASN A 375 25.04 -15.00 -10.10
CA ASN A 375 25.72 -16.27 -9.84
C ASN A 375 25.96 -16.56 -8.35
N GLU A 376 24.96 -16.23 -7.49
CA GLU A 376 25.03 -16.38 -6.03
C GLU A 376 24.87 -17.86 -5.60
N PHE A 377 24.32 -18.73 -6.49
CA PHE A 377 24.12 -20.17 -6.28
C PHE A 377 24.09 -20.94 -7.60
N GLU A 378 24.19 -22.27 -7.50
CA GLU A 378 24.12 -23.18 -8.64
C GLU A 378 22.68 -23.32 -9.18
N TYR A 379 22.52 -23.31 -10.50
CA TYR A 379 21.27 -23.50 -11.24
C TYR A 379 21.53 -24.36 -12.49
N LYS A 380 20.46 -24.88 -13.09
CA LYS A 380 20.52 -25.55 -14.41
C LYS A 380 20.23 -24.53 -15.50
N GLY A 381 20.80 -24.72 -16.69
CA GLY A 381 20.71 -23.78 -17.79
C GLY A 381 21.96 -22.92 -17.91
N ASN A 382 21.85 -21.82 -18.63
CA ASN A 382 22.99 -20.96 -18.93
C ASN A 382 22.59 -19.49 -18.78
N ILE A 383 23.40 -18.69 -18.06
CA ILE A 383 23.27 -17.23 -18.03
C ILE A 383 24.61 -16.64 -18.46
N LYS A 384 24.58 -15.82 -19.52
CA LYS A 384 25.73 -15.10 -20.04
C LYS A 384 25.56 -13.60 -19.86
N LEU A 385 26.59 -12.97 -19.32
CA LEU A 385 26.70 -11.50 -19.33
C LEU A 385 27.38 -11.04 -20.62
N GLY A 386 26.85 -9.98 -21.22
CA GLY A 386 27.38 -9.41 -22.45
C GLY A 386 28.77 -8.78 -22.28
N HIS A 387 29.37 -8.40 -23.38
CA HIS A 387 30.68 -7.76 -23.39
C HIS A 387 30.64 -6.40 -22.66
N ASN A 388 31.66 -6.09 -21.88
CA ASN A 388 31.79 -4.86 -21.05
C ASN A 388 30.65 -4.62 -20.05
N VAL A 389 29.89 -5.64 -19.66
CA VAL A 389 28.89 -5.50 -18.60
C VAL A 389 29.57 -5.30 -17.26
N GLN A 390 29.23 -4.19 -16.59
CA GLN A 390 29.60 -3.87 -15.21
C GLN A 390 28.30 -3.87 -14.39
N LEU A 391 28.12 -4.94 -13.62
CA LEU A 391 26.89 -5.24 -12.93
C LEU A 391 26.95 -4.68 -11.50
N GLY A 392 25.94 -3.89 -11.14
CA GLY A 392 25.66 -3.49 -9.76
C GLY A 392 24.43 -4.25 -9.24
N TYR A 393 24.54 -4.81 -8.07
CA TYR A 393 23.43 -5.52 -7.43
C TYR A 393 23.10 -4.91 -6.06
N PHE A 394 21.85 -4.55 -5.88
CA PHE A 394 21.28 -4.11 -4.62
C PHE A 394 20.36 -5.20 -4.08
N ALA A 395 20.87 -5.97 -3.11
CA ALA A 395 20.13 -7.04 -2.46
C ALA A 395 19.16 -6.49 -1.41
N GLN A 396 18.12 -7.25 -1.10
CA GLN A 396 17.11 -6.90 -0.10
C GLN A 396 17.70 -6.52 1.28
N ASN A 397 18.81 -7.16 1.71
CA ASN A 397 19.47 -6.92 2.99
C ASN A 397 20.82 -6.19 2.84
N GLN A 398 21.03 -5.42 1.78
CA GLN A 398 22.30 -4.78 1.47
C GLN A 398 22.83 -3.88 2.62
N ALA A 399 21.92 -3.28 3.38
CA ALA A 399 22.25 -2.42 4.52
C ALA A 399 22.91 -3.17 5.70
N GLU A 400 22.71 -4.48 5.82
CA GLU A 400 23.30 -5.30 6.88
C GLU A 400 24.81 -5.54 6.68
N TYR A 401 25.29 -5.39 5.45
CA TYR A 401 26.70 -5.56 5.09
C TYR A 401 27.54 -4.28 5.26
N LEU A 402 26.95 -3.20 5.77
CA LEU A 402 27.68 -1.98 6.08
C LEU A 402 28.42 -2.13 7.42
N ASP A 403 29.68 -1.68 7.46
CA ASP A 403 30.45 -1.64 8.70
C ASP A 403 29.88 -0.57 9.66
N GLY A 404 29.35 -1.02 10.78
CA GLY A 404 28.73 -0.16 11.79
C GLY A 404 29.69 0.77 12.53
N GLU A 405 30.99 0.48 12.55
CA GLU A 405 31.97 1.22 13.37
C GLU A 405 32.57 2.44 12.66
N ILE A 406 32.47 2.51 11.33
CA ILE A 406 32.97 3.65 10.54
C ILE A 406 31.90 4.71 10.34
N THR A 407 32.30 5.92 9.92
CA THR A 407 31.38 7.02 9.63
C THR A 407 30.73 6.86 8.24
N LEU A 408 29.63 7.60 8.00
CA LEU A 408 28.99 7.64 6.69
C LEU A 408 29.99 8.14 5.64
N LEU A 409 30.72 9.20 5.95
CA LEU A 409 31.71 9.77 5.05
C LEU A 409 32.78 8.74 4.70
N GLN A 410 33.36 8.05 5.69
CA GLN A 410 34.36 7.02 5.48
C GLN A 410 33.85 5.87 4.61
N THR A 411 32.60 5.40 4.88
CA THR A 411 31.94 4.35 4.08
C THR A 411 31.88 4.71 2.59
N MET A 412 31.62 5.97 2.30
CA MET A 412 31.50 6.47 0.93
C MET A 412 32.88 6.74 0.29
N GLU A 413 33.83 7.27 1.05
CA GLU A 413 35.20 7.51 0.58
C GLU A 413 35.92 6.22 0.25
N ASP A 414 35.72 5.15 1.02
CA ASP A 414 36.27 3.82 0.76
C ASP A 414 35.70 3.17 -0.51
N ALA A 415 34.47 3.53 -0.87
CA ALA A 415 33.82 3.05 -2.09
C ALA A 415 34.09 3.94 -3.31
N ALA A 416 34.58 5.15 -3.09
CA ALA A 416 34.80 6.13 -4.14
C ALA A 416 36.04 5.81 -4.98
N THR A 417 35.94 6.09 -6.28
CA THR A 417 37.10 6.10 -7.18
C THR A 417 37.78 7.49 -7.15
N ASP A 418 39.01 7.58 -7.64
CA ASP A 418 39.74 8.87 -7.70
C ASP A 418 38.97 9.95 -8.46
N THR A 419 38.13 9.55 -9.42
CA THR A 419 37.35 10.47 -10.26
C THR A 419 36.11 11.03 -9.59
N ASN A 420 35.56 10.37 -8.57
CA ASN A 420 34.31 10.77 -7.93
C ASN A 420 34.43 11.08 -6.42
N ARG A 421 35.61 10.94 -5.86
CA ARG A 421 35.90 11.20 -4.44
C ARG A 421 35.49 12.62 -4.00
N SER A 422 35.69 13.62 -4.87
CA SER A 422 35.26 15.00 -4.61
C SER A 422 33.74 15.19 -4.53
N LYS A 423 32.95 14.26 -5.10
CA LYS A 423 31.48 14.32 -5.16
C LYS A 423 30.80 13.55 -4.03
N VAL A 424 31.54 12.91 -3.14
CA VAL A 424 31.02 12.06 -2.06
C VAL A 424 30.07 12.85 -1.14
N ARG A 425 30.44 14.05 -0.70
CA ARG A 425 29.60 14.88 0.17
C ARG A 425 28.33 15.37 -0.54
N ASP A 426 28.42 15.73 -1.81
CA ASP A 426 27.25 16.13 -2.62
C ASP A 426 26.29 14.96 -2.80
N MET A 427 26.83 13.75 -2.98
CA MET A 427 26.02 12.54 -3.10
C MET A 427 25.32 12.18 -1.79
N LEU A 428 26.04 12.24 -0.64
CA LEU A 428 25.42 12.08 0.68
C LEU A 428 24.31 13.13 0.91
N GLY A 429 24.58 14.39 0.59
CA GLY A 429 23.59 15.47 0.66
C GLY A 429 22.35 15.20 -0.20
N SER A 430 22.59 14.64 -1.40
CA SER A 430 21.52 14.24 -2.31
C SER A 430 20.62 13.13 -1.72
N PHE A 431 21.16 12.23 -0.90
CA PHE A 431 20.43 11.20 -0.17
C PHE A 431 19.99 11.64 1.24
N LEU A 432 19.88 12.95 1.46
CA LEU A 432 19.36 13.56 2.68
C LEU A 432 20.26 13.39 3.92
N PHE A 433 21.57 13.17 3.75
CA PHE A 433 22.54 13.22 4.82
C PHE A 433 23.25 14.57 4.80
N ARG A 434 22.99 15.44 5.79
CA ARG A 434 23.44 16.83 5.81
C ARG A 434 24.19 17.19 7.09
N GLY A 435 25.01 18.21 6.98
CA GLY A 435 25.74 18.77 8.12
C GLY A 435 26.51 17.69 8.88
N ASP A 436 26.26 17.57 10.17
CA ASP A 436 26.94 16.63 11.08
C ASP A 436 26.52 15.17 10.88
N ASP A 437 25.48 14.90 10.09
CA ASP A 437 25.05 13.52 9.84
C ASP A 437 26.15 12.69 9.18
N VAL A 438 26.97 13.29 8.33
CA VAL A 438 28.03 12.60 7.59
C VAL A 438 29.15 12.04 8.49
N GLU A 439 29.31 12.61 9.68
CA GLU A 439 30.28 12.18 10.69
C GLU A 439 29.72 11.15 11.69
N LYS A 440 28.42 10.84 11.62
CA LYS A 440 27.81 9.79 12.44
C LYS A 440 28.33 8.42 12.04
N LYS A 441 28.40 7.51 13.01
CA LYS A 441 28.71 6.10 12.76
C LYS A 441 27.50 5.39 12.15
N VAL A 442 27.73 4.45 11.23
CA VAL A 442 26.68 3.68 10.56
C VAL A 442 25.77 2.95 11.55
N LYS A 443 26.27 2.48 12.69
CA LYS A 443 25.49 1.76 13.71
C LYS A 443 24.38 2.59 14.36
N VAL A 444 24.48 3.91 14.39
CA VAL A 444 23.45 4.78 14.97
C VAL A 444 22.33 5.14 13.98
N LEU A 445 22.48 4.76 12.72
CA LEU A 445 21.47 5.00 11.69
C LEU A 445 20.26 4.08 11.88
N SER A 446 19.07 4.61 11.57
CA SER A 446 17.87 3.82 11.39
C SER A 446 18.01 2.85 10.19
N GLY A 447 17.15 1.83 10.11
CA GLY A 447 17.15 0.88 8.98
C GLY A 447 17.00 1.57 7.62
N GLY A 448 16.10 2.55 7.52
CA GLY A 448 15.91 3.34 6.30
C GLY A 448 17.11 4.20 5.91
N GLU A 449 17.80 4.80 6.91
CA GLU A 449 19.03 5.56 6.66
C GLU A 449 20.17 4.64 6.20
N ARG A 450 20.31 3.46 6.80
CA ARG A 450 21.29 2.46 6.35
C ARG A 450 21.04 2.01 4.92
N ASN A 451 19.77 1.78 4.53
CA ASN A 451 19.43 1.45 3.15
C ASN A 451 19.79 2.57 2.18
N ARG A 452 19.51 3.84 2.52
CA ARG A 452 19.91 5.00 1.72
C ARG A 452 21.43 5.09 1.54
N LEU A 453 22.20 4.84 2.61
CA LEU A 453 23.66 4.84 2.55
C LEU A 453 24.20 3.72 1.67
N ALA A 454 23.65 2.51 1.80
CA ALA A 454 24.03 1.37 0.94
C ALA A 454 23.77 1.64 -0.53
N LEU A 455 22.62 2.27 -0.85
CA LEU A 455 22.31 2.74 -2.20
C LEU A 455 23.30 3.79 -2.70
N CYS A 456 23.59 4.79 -1.89
CA CYS A 456 24.58 5.82 -2.17
C CYS A 456 25.93 5.19 -2.53
N LYS A 457 26.40 4.24 -1.72
CA LYS A 457 27.64 3.48 -1.93
C LYS A 457 27.64 2.73 -3.26
N LEU A 458 26.53 2.05 -3.60
CA LEU A 458 26.43 1.32 -4.86
C LEU A 458 26.49 2.25 -6.07
N LEU A 459 25.79 3.39 -6.01
CA LEU A 459 25.67 4.33 -7.13
C LEU A 459 26.96 5.15 -7.38
N LEU A 460 27.94 5.09 -6.48
CA LEU A 460 29.29 5.64 -6.72
C LEU A 460 30.13 4.77 -7.65
N GLN A 461 29.76 3.51 -7.86
CA GLN A 461 30.52 2.60 -8.71
C GLN A 461 30.20 2.83 -10.20
N PRO A 462 31.16 2.61 -11.12
CA PRO A 462 30.95 2.77 -12.56
C PRO A 462 30.20 1.55 -13.12
N ILE A 463 28.89 1.48 -12.86
CA ILE A 463 28.00 0.39 -13.29
C ILE A 463 27.24 0.80 -14.55
N ASN A 464 26.94 -0.18 -15.44
CA ASN A 464 26.12 0.01 -16.64
C ASN A 464 24.89 -0.92 -16.66
N VAL A 465 24.83 -1.92 -15.79
CA VAL A 465 23.65 -2.76 -15.53
C VAL A 465 23.38 -2.77 -14.04
N LEU A 466 22.19 -2.38 -13.65
CA LEU A 466 21.78 -2.29 -12.23
C LEU A 466 20.64 -3.25 -11.97
N LEU A 467 20.85 -4.18 -11.05
CA LEU A 467 19.85 -5.10 -10.52
C LEU A 467 19.44 -4.63 -9.12
N MET A 468 18.14 -4.48 -8.88
CA MET A 468 17.63 -4.05 -7.60
C MET A 468 16.50 -4.95 -7.13
N ASP A 469 16.65 -5.49 -5.92
CA ASP A 469 15.66 -6.36 -5.28
C ASP A 469 15.01 -5.64 -4.10
N GLU A 470 13.75 -5.21 -4.28
CA GLU A 470 12.92 -4.47 -3.31
C GLU A 470 13.64 -3.24 -2.70
N PRO A 471 14.17 -2.31 -3.51
CA PRO A 471 14.95 -1.18 -3.01
C PRO A 471 14.13 -0.16 -2.24
N THR A 472 12.80 -0.22 -2.35
CA THR A 472 11.85 0.70 -1.70
C THR A 472 11.47 0.29 -0.30
N ASN A 473 11.80 -0.93 0.14
CA ASN A 473 11.47 -1.41 1.47
C ASN A 473 12.13 -0.55 2.55
N HIS A 474 11.35 -0.18 3.56
CA HIS A 474 11.77 0.69 4.68
C HIS A 474 12.17 2.12 4.29
N LEU A 475 11.96 2.54 3.05
CA LEU A 475 12.15 3.92 2.63
C LEU A 475 10.87 4.73 2.85
N ASP A 476 11.02 5.93 3.40
CA ASP A 476 9.92 6.90 3.43
C ASP A 476 9.63 7.46 2.02
N ILE A 477 8.46 8.08 1.86
CA ILE A 477 7.99 8.59 0.56
C ILE A 477 9.00 9.55 -0.07
N LYS A 478 9.66 10.40 0.75
CA LYS A 478 10.69 11.33 0.25
C LYS A 478 11.91 10.59 -0.29
N SER A 479 12.41 9.61 0.45
CA SER A 479 13.56 8.78 0.03
C SER A 479 13.24 7.96 -1.22
N LYS A 480 12.00 7.46 -1.36
CA LYS A 480 11.53 6.78 -2.57
C LYS A 480 11.54 7.72 -3.78
N ASN A 481 11.03 8.94 -3.64
CA ASN A 481 11.03 9.94 -4.71
C ASN A 481 12.45 10.29 -5.15
N VAL A 482 13.34 10.43 -4.19
CA VAL A 482 14.78 10.67 -4.40
C VAL A 482 15.40 9.55 -5.22
N LEU A 483 15.20 8.31 -4.80
CA LEU A 483 15.67 7.13 -5.52
C LEU A 483 15.08 7.05 -6.93
N LYS A 484 13.76 7.26 -7.06
CA LYS A 484 13.07 7.27 -8.35
C LYS A 484 13.68 8.29 -9.32
N ALA A 485 13.87 9.52 -8.85
CA ALA A 485 14.49 10.58 -9.67
C ALA A 485 15.94 10.25 -10.06
N ALA A 486 16.69 9.61 -9.17
CA ALA A 486 18.05 9.14 -9.48
C ALA A 486 18.03 8.07 -10.57
N LEU A 487 17.22 7.02 -10.41
CA LEU A 487 17.15 5.91 -11.37
C LEU A 487 16.57 6.32 -12.73
N GLN A 488 15.68 7.31 -12.78
CA GLN A 488 15.22 7.88 -14.04
C GLN A 488 16.35 8.51 -14.88
N LYS A 489 17.34 9.12 -14.20
CA LYS A 489 18.54 9.69 -14.84
C LYS A 489 19.62 8.64 -15.13
N PHE A 490 19.48 7.41 -14.63
CA PHE A 490 20.43 6.35 -14.93
C PHE A 490 20.32 5.92 -16.39
N GLY A 491 21.37 6.15 -17.16
CA GLY A 491 21.43 5.85 -18.59
C GLY A 491 21.72 4.39 -18.94
N GLY A 492 21.97 3.53 -17.95
CA GLY A 492 22.25 2.11 -18.13
C GLY A 492 20.99 1.24 -18.19
N THR A 493 21.19 -0.08 -18.17
CA THR A 493 20.14 -1.09 -18.11
C THR A 493 19.71 -1.30 -16.68
N LEU A 494 18.40 -1.32 -16.42
CA LEU A 494 17.82 -1.46 -15.07
C LEU A 494 16.88 -2.68 -15.02
N LEU A 495 17.12 -3.57 -14.06
CA LEU A 495 16.20 -4.65 -13.71
C LEU A 495 15.76 -4.43 -12.26
N LEU A 496 14.48 -4.29 -12.05
CA LEU A 496 13.90 -3.84 -10.79
C LEU A 496 12.82 -4.80 -10.32
N VAL A 497 13.01 -5.42 -9.16
CA VAL A 497 11.93 -6.10 -8.41
C VAL A 497 11.37 -5.08 -7.44
N SER A 498 10.09 -4.79 -7.51
CA SER A 498 9.39 -3.98 -6.52
C SER A 498 7.90 -4.27 -6.50
N HIS A 499 7.29 -4.12 -5.35
CA HIS A 499 5.85 -4.16 -5.13
C HIS A 499 5.23 -2.76 -5.02
N ASP A 500 6.05 -1.72 -5.06
CA ASP A 500 5.63 -0.33 -5.00
C ASP A 500 5.21 0.19 -6.39
N ARG A 501 3.90 0.29 -6.61
CA ARG A 501 3.32 0.70 -7.90
C ARG A 501 3.67 2.13 -8.28
N ASP A 502 3.64 3.06 -7.31
CA ASP A 502 4.02 4.46 -7.55
C ASP A 502 5.51 4.57 -7.95
N PHE A 503 6.37 3.76 -7.34
CA PHE A 503 7.77 3.70 -7.68
C PHE A 503 8.01 3.13 -9.08
N LEU A 504 7.31 2.04 -9.45
CA LEU A 504 7.42 1.40 -10.76
C LEU A 504 6.86 2.25 -11.91
N GLN A 505 5.90 3.12 -11.62
CA GLN A 505 5.26 3.98 -12.62
C GLN A 505 6.30 4.93 -13.29
N GLY A 506 6.43 4.82 -14.61
CA GLY A 506 7.39 5.60 -15.40
C GLY A 506 8.86 5.19 -15.19
N MET A 507 9.12 4.03 -14.54
CA MET A 507 10.45 3.47 -14.35
C MET A 507 10.77 2.33 -15.31
N SER A 508 9.77 1.60 -15.78
CA SER A 508 9.93 0.46 -16.68
C SER A 508 9.20 0.66 -17.99
N ASN A 509 9.74 0.09 -19.06
CA ASN A 509 9.13 -0.01 -20.38
C ASN A 509 8.77 -1.46 -20.74
N ILE A 510 9.22 -2.41 -19.94
CA ILE A 510 8.90 -3.84 -20.05
C ILE A 510 8.61 -4.37 -18.65
N VAL A 511 7.56 -5.17 -18.52
CA VAL A 511 7.21 -5.86 -17.27
C VAL A 511 7.25 -7.35 -17.51
N TYR A 512 7.99 -8.08 -16.68
CA TYR A 512 7.98 -9.55 -16.63
C TYR A 512 7.21 -10.03 -15.41
N GLU A 513 6.13 -10.74 -15.64
CA GLU A 513 5.36 -11.40 -14.59
C GLU A 513 5.92 -12.80 -14.31
N PHE A 514 6.28 -13.05 -13.06
CA PHE A 514 6.65 -14.37 -12.56
C PHE A 514 5.39 -15.05 -12.03
N LYS A 515 4.96 -16.12 -12.72
CA LYS A 515 3.77 -16.88 -12.35
C LYS A 515 3.94 -18.35 -12.73
N ASP A 516 3.59 -19.24 -11.80
CA ASP A 516 3.60 -20.69 -12.01
C ASP A 516 4.92 -21.22 -12.61
N GLN A 517 6.04 -20.80 -12.01
CA GLN A 517 7.44 -21.18 -12.36
C GLN A 517 7.92 -20.64 -13.72
N LYS A 518 7.15 -19.83 -14.41
CA LYS A 518 7.45 -19.22 -15.73
C LYS A 518 7.46 -17.72 -15.65
N ILE A 519 7.97 -17.09 -16.72
CA ILE A 519 7.89 -15.65 -16.93
C ILE A 519 7.00 -15.34 -18.13
N ARG A 520 6.26 -14.24 -18.05
CA ARG A 520 5.46 -13.70 -19.13
C ARG A 520 5.82 -12.23 -19.33
N GLU A 521 6.09 -11.86 -20.58
CA GLU A 521 6.45 -10.51 -20.97
C GLU A 521 5.21 -9.66 -21.26
N TYR A 522 5.24 -8.41 -20.79
CA TYR A 522 4.28 -7.36 -21.12
C TYR A 522 5.08 -6.14 -21.62
N LEU A 523 4.85 -5.77 -22.88
CA LEU A 523 5.48 -4.60 -23.51
C LEU A 523 4.68 -3.35 -23.09
N GLY A 524 5.12 -2.69 -22.04
CA GLY A 524 4.48 -1.52 -21.46
C GLY A 524 4.96 -1.25 -20.03
N ASP A 525 4.36 -0.23 -19.41
CA ASP A 525 4.63 0.10 -18.01
C ASP A 525 3.77 -0.73 -17.03
N ILE A 526 3.92 -0.46 -15.74
CA ILE A 526 3.16 -1.16 -14.70
C ILE A 526 1.65 -0.94 -14.83
N ASN A 527 1.20 0.23 -15.32
CA ASN A 527 -0.22 0.51 -15.47
C ASN A 527 -0.84 -0.37 -16.57
N PHE A 528 -0.15 -0.51 -17.71
CA PHE A 528 -0.55 -1.43 -18.77
C PHE A 528 -0.65 -2.87 -18.26
N PHE A 529 0.33 -3.33 -17.48
CA PHE A 529 0.28 -4.66 -16.84
C PHE A 529 -0.96 -4.83 -15.97
N LEU A 530 -1.25 -3.85 -15.09
CA LEU A 530 -2.39 -3.91 -14.18
C LEU A 530 -3.73 -3.92 -14.92
N GLU A 531 -3.88 -3.14 -16.00
CA GLU A 531 -5.06 -3.15 -16.86
C GLU A 531 -5.28 -4.52 -17.51
N GLN A 532 -4.21 -5.11 -18.08
CA GLN A 532 -4.30 -6.44 -18.70
C GLN A 532 -4.67 -7.52 -17.68
N ARG A 533 -4.11 -7.47 -16.47
CA ARG A 533 -4.45 -8.41 -15.38
C ARG A 533 -5.90 -8.27 -14.91
N ASN A 534 -6.42 -7.06 -14.78
CA ASN A 534 -7.82 -6.83 -14.44
C ASN A 534 -8.76 -7.42 -15.50
N LEU A 535 -8.45 -7.26 -16.79
CA LEU A 535 -9.20 -7.84 -17.88
C LEU A 535 -9.15 -9.39 -17.88
N GLU A 536 -7.98 -9.97 -17.58
CA GLU A 536 -7.84 -11.44 -17.44
C GLU A 536 -8.67 -11.98 -16.27
N ASN A 537 -8.61 -11.32 -15.11
CA ASN A 537 -9.38 -11.71 -13.93
C ASN A 537 -10.89 -11.65 -14.18
N MET A 538 -11.39 -10.60 -14.85
CA MET A 538 -12.79 -10.52 -15.25
C MET A 538 -13.20 -11.69 -16.16
N ARG A 539 -12.39 -12.03 -17.17
CA ARG A 539 -12.64 -13.17 -18.07
C ARG A 539 -12.55 -14.52 -17.35
N GLU A 540 -11.71 -14.65 -16.31
CA GLU A 540 -11.64 -15.88 -15.49
C GLU A 540 -12.87 -16.03 -14.59
N VAL A 541 -13.41 -14.93 -14.06
CA VAL A 541 -14.67 -14.93 -13.30
C VAL A 541 -15.82 -15.34 -14.21
N GLU A 542 -15.97 -14.73 -15.39
CA GLU A 542 -16.99 -15.09 -16.38
C GLU A 542 -16.90 -16.57 -16.78
N LYS A 543 -15.69 -17.11 -16.99
CA LYS A 543 -15.49 -18.54 -17.29
C LYS A 543 -15.85 -19.46 -16.11
N LYS A 544 -15.60 -19.05 -14.86
CA LYS A 544 -15.95 -19.84 -13.66
C LYS A 544 -17.46 -19.86 -13.44
N ASP A 545 -18.14 -18.78 -13.73
CA ASP A 545 -19.61 -18.75 -13.67
C ASP A 545 -20.22 -19.66 -14.74
N VAL A 546 -19.66 -19.68 -15.94
CA VAL A 546 -20.06 -20.63 -17.01
C VAL A 546 -19.74 -22.09 -16.64
N VAL A 547 -18.66 -22.36 -15.90
CA VAL A 547 -18.27 -23.73 -15.49
C VAL A 547 -19.04 -24.21 -14.24
N LYS A 548 -19.56 -23.31 -13.40
CA LYS A 548 -20.46 -23.68 -12.30
C LYS A 548 -21.83 -24.14 -12.76
N GLU A 549 -22.23 -23.82 -13.97
CA GLU A 549 -23.47 -24.32 -14.58
C GLU A 549 -23.39 -25.77 -15.13
N VAL A 550 -22.22 -26.41 -15.11
CA VAL A 550 -22.03 -27.77 -15.62
C VAL A 550 -21.62 -28.76 -14.50
N ALA A 551 -22.42 -28.83 -13.43
CA ALA A 551 -22.52 -30.04 -12.60
C ALA A 551 -23.89 -30.69 -12.92
N PRO A 552 -23.97 -31.99 -13.24
CA PRO A 552 -25.20 -32.57 -13.74
C PRO A 552 -26.25 -32.67 -12.63
N LYS A 553 -27.18 -31.73 -12.60
CA LYS A 553 -28.48 -31.95 -11.99
C LYS A 553 -29.28 -32.85 -12.92
N GLU A 554 -29.85 -33.90 -12.37
CA GLU A 554 -30.74 -34.83 -13.06
C GLU A 554 -31.77 -34.05 -13.89
N SER A 555 -31.86 -34.43 -15.16
CA SER A 555 -32.71 -33.81 -16.16
C SER A 555 -34.19 -33.93 -15.81
N LYS A 556 -34.78 -32.86 -15.30
CA LYS A 556 -36.18 -32.60 -15.56
C LYS A 556 -36.30 -32.26 -17.06
N LYS A 557 -37.05 -33.03 -17.81
CA LYS A 557 -37.36 -32.76 -19.21
C LYS A 557 -38.09 -31.42 -19.30
N THR A 558 -37.35 -30.35 -19.60
CA THR A 558 -37.95 -29.04 -19.97
C THR A 558 -38.67 -29.19 -21.28
N SER A 559 -39.93 -28.74 -21.31
CA SER A 559 -40.76 -28.73 -22.48
C SER A 559 -40.09 -27.96 -23.63
N TYR A 560 -40.27 -28.40 -24.87
CA TYR A 560 -39.82 -27.71 -26.10
C TYR A 560 -40.25 -26.22 -26.14
N GLU A 561 -41.37 -25.90 -25.49
CA GLU A 561 -41.90 -24.52 -25.37
C GLU A 561 -41.05 -23.65 -24.44
N ASP A 562 -40.47 -24.20 -23.35
CA ASP A 562 -39.63 -23.46 -22.43
C ASP A 562 -38.27 -23.12 -23.05
N GLN A 563 -37.68 -24.05 -23.82
CA GLN A 563 -36.45 -23.76 -24.58
C GLN A 563 -36.65 -22.67 -25.63
N LYS A 564 -37.84 -22.62 -26.27
CA LYS A 564 -38.19 -21.59 -27.26
C LYS A 564 -38.40 -20.23 -26.61
N LYS A 565 -38.97 -20.17 -25.39
CA LYS A 565 -39.15 -18.94 -24.62
C LYS A 565 -37.79 -18.40 -24.12
N GLY A 566 -36.92 -19.23 -23.54
CA GLY A 566 -35.61 -18.83 -23.10
C GLY A 566 -34.75 -18.27 -24.23
N LYS A 567 -34.77 -18.91 -25.42
CA LYS A 567 -34.04 -18.42 -26.60
C LYS A 567 -34.61 -17.10 -27.16
N ALA A 568 -35.93 -16.87 -27.03
CA ALA A 568 -36.57 -15.63 -27.44
C ALA A 568 -36.16 -14.46 -26.50
N LEU A 569 -36.09 -14.68 -25.20
CA LEU A 569 -35.64 -13.71 -24.20
C LEU A 569 -34.17 -13.34 -24.40
N GLN A 570 -33.27 -14.31 -24.60
CA GLN A 570 -31.87 -14.06 -24.92
C GLN A 570 -31.68 -13.26 -26.21
N ASN A 571 -32.43 -13.55 -27.26
CA ASN A 571 -32.37 -12.77 -28.50
C ASN A 571 -32.86 -11.33 -28.29
N ARG A 572 -33.86 -11.13 -27.43
CA ARG A 572 -34.38 -9.79 -27.09
C ARG A 572 -33.35 -9.00 -26.31
N LEU A 573 -32.68 -9.62 -25.33
CA LEU A 573 -31.58 -9.03 -24.57
C LEU A 573 -30.43 -8.57 -25.47
N SER A 574 -29.92 -9.48 -26.31
CA SER A 574 -28.83 -9.17 -27.25
C SER A 574 -29.17 -8.05 -28.23
N LYS A 575 -30.44 -7.90 -28.61
CA LYS A 575 -30.89 -6.81 -29.46
C LYS A 575 -30.88 -5.47 -28.73
N VAL A 576 -31.35 -5.43 -27.49
CA VAL A 576 -31.32 -4.22 -26.63
C VAL A 576 -29.89 -3.81 -26.35
N GLU A 577 -28.99 -4.72 -25.99
CA GLU A 577 -27.57 -4.45 -25.77
C GLU A 577 -26.87 -3.87 -27.01
N SER A 578 -27.22 -4.39 -28.20
CA SER A 578 -26.63 -3.85 -29.44
C SER A 578 -27.13 -2.43 -29.75
N GLN A 579 -28.35 -2.10 -29.39
CA GLN A 579 -28.92 -0.76 -29.56
C GLN A 579 -28.33 0.23 -28.56
N ILE A 580 -28.16 -0.16 -27.30
CA ILE A 580 -27.45 0.63 -26.26
C ILE A 580 -26.03 0.97 -26.74
N LYS A 581 -25.28 -0.04 -27.17
CA LYS A 581 -23.91 0.13 -27.66
C LYS A 581 -23.77 1.05 -28.87
N GLN A 582 -24.77 1.02 -29.75
CA GLN A 582 -24.80 1.92 -30.91
C GLN A 582 -25.10 3.36 -30.48
N LEU A 583 -26.08 3.54 -29.60
CA LEU A 583 -26.49 4.86 -29.11
C LEU A 583 -25.41 5.53 -28.24
N GLU A 584 -24.72 4.76 -27.43
CA GLU A 584 -23.54 5.24 -26.66
C GLU A 584 -22.42 5.74 -27.58
N LYS A 585 -22.14 5.04 -28.69
CA LYS A 585 -21.19 5.50 -29.70
C LYS A 585 -21.62 6.78 -30.37
N ASP A 586 -22.89 6.92 -30.68
CA ASP A 586 -23.43 8.13 -31.32
C ASP A 586 -23.39 9.33 -30.36
N ILE A 587 -23.71 9.13 -29.07
CA ILE A 587 -23.59 10.15 -28.02
C ILE A 587 -22.11 10.53 -27.82
N GLN A 588 -21.20 9.55 -27.76
CA GLN A 588 -19.76 9.80 -27.63
C GLN A 588 -19.18 10.57 -28.82
N HIS A 589 -19.75 10.35 -30.03
CA HIS A 589 -19.39 11.14 -31.20
C HIS A 589 -19.86 12.59 -31.08
N ASP A 590 -21.12 12.78 -30.65
CA ASP A 590 -21.67 14.12 -30.42
C ASP A 590 -20.94 14.87 -29.29
N ASP A 591 -20.54 14.19 -28.21
CA ASP A 591 -19.71 14.74 -27.14
C ASP A 591 -18.33 15.22 -27.65
N LYS A 592 -17.70 14.47 -28.55
CA LYS A 592 -16.45 14.89 -29.20
C LYS A 592 -16.64 16.08 -30.12
N MET A 593 -17.75 16.17 -30.81
CA MET A 593 -18.11 17.32 -31.65
C MET A 593 -18.34 18.57 -30.80
N LEU A 594 -19.03 18.44 -29.68
CA LEU A 594 -19.21 19.54 -28.71
C LEU A 594 -17.88 19.99 -28.11
N ALA A 595 -16.99 19.06 -27.76
CA ALA A 595 -15.68 19.40 -27.20
C ALA A 595 -14.73 20.08 -28.19
N SER A 596 -14.85 19.79 -29.47
CA SER A 596 -13.97 20.35 -30.52
C SER A 596 -14.47 21.66 -31.16
N ASN A 597 -15.76 21.97 -31.14
CA ASN A 597 -16.37 23.13 -31.82
C ASN A 597 -17.56 23.73 -31.03
N TYR A 598 -17.40 23.95 -29.75
CA TYR A 598 -18.44 24.41 -28.81
C TYR A 598 -19.16 25.67 -29.30
N ASP A 599 -18.42 26.69 -29.76
CA ASP A 599 -18.97 27.99 -30.21
C ASP A 599 -19.85 27.89 -31.47
N LYS A 600 -19.67 26.86 -32.33
CA LYS A 600 -20.47 26.69 -33.54
C LYS A 600 -21.81 25.94 -33.30
N HIS A 601 -21.85 25.11 -32.27
CA HIS A 601 -23.01 24.27 -31.99
C HIS A 601 -23.93 24.86 -30.91
N ILE A 602 -23.47 25.90 -30.18
CA ILE A 602 -24.25 26.53 -29.10
C ILE A 602 -25.49 27.28 -29.63
N GLU A 603 -25.46 27.75 -30.92
CA GLU A 603 -26.59 28.43 -31.58
C GLU A 603 -27.55 27.47 -32.32
N ASP A 604 -27.19 26.20 -32.44
CA ASP A 604 -27.98 25.20 -33.14
C ASP A 604 -28.96 24.43 -32.20
N ALA A 605 -30.12 25.00 -31.98
CA ALA A 605 -31.16 24.38 -31.14
C ALA A 605 -31.60 22.99 -31.65
N SER A 606 -31.41 22.68 -32.94
CA SER A 606 -31.78 21.38 -33.53
C SER A 606 -30.79 20.29 -33.10
N PHE A 607 -29.49 20.63 -32.95
CA PHE A 607 -28.47 19.71 -32.47
C PHE A 607 -28.73 19.29 -31.03
N PHE A 608 -28.99 20.25 -30.14
CA PHE A 608 -29.25 19.96 -28.72
C PHE A 608 -30.54 19.18 -28.53
N THR A 609 -31.57 19.43 -29.34
CA THR A 609 -32.81 18.65 -29.32
C THR A 609 -32.55 17.20 -29.70
N ALA A 610 -31.75 16.95 -30.74
CA ALA A 610 -31.38 15.61 -31.19
C ALA A 610 -30.50 14.88 -30.18
N TYR A 611 -29.54 15.59 -29.58
CA TYR A 611 -28.63 15.09 -28.54
C TYR A 611 -29.39 14.69 -27.26
N ASN A 612 -30.28 15.54 -26.76
CA ASN A 612 -31.09 15.24 -25.60
C ASN A 612 -32.05 14.07 -25.86
N LYS A 613 -32.62 13.99 -27.07
CA LYS A 613 -33.44 12.85 -27.46
C LYS A 613 -32.67 11.53 -27.46
N LYS A 614 -31.42 11.53 -27.94
CA LYS A 614 -30.55 10.34 -27.88
C LYS A 614 -30.28 9.91 -26.42
N LYS A 615 -30.13 10.84 -25.48
CA LYS A 615 -29.99 10.54 -24.06
C LYS A 615 -31.25 9.96 -23.45
N GLU A 616 -32.41 10.54 -23.77
CA GLU A 616 -33.71 9.99 -23.34
C GLU A 616 -33.95 8.58 -23.90
N ASP A 617 -33.61 8.36 -25.18
CA ASP A 617 -33.72 7.05 -25.83
C ASP A 617 -32.76 6.03 -25.17
N LEU A 618 -31.54 6.45 -24.71
CA LEU A 618 -30.62 5.60 -23.99
C LEU A 618 -31.16 5.22 -22.60
N ASP A 619 -31.68 6.17 -21.86
CA ASP A 619 -32.31 5.91 -20.56
C ASP A 619 -33.50 4.93 -20.67
N GLN A 620 -34.29 5.07 -21.73
CA GLN A 620 -35.40 4.15 -21.99
C GLN A 620 -34.90 2.74 -22.34
N LEU A 621 -33.85 2.61 -23.16
CA LEU A 621 -33.27 1.33 -23.50
C LEU A 621 -32.60 0.64 -22.29
N LEU A 622 -32.03 1.40 -21.36
CA LEU A 622 -31.49 0.86 -20.11
C LEU A 622 -32.61 0.30 -19.21
N LEU A 623 -33.76 0.98 -19.13
CA LEU A 623 -34.94 0.45 -18.44
C LEU A 623 -35.47 -0.82 -19.11
N ASP A 624 -35.54 -0.85 -20.45
CA ASP A 624 -35.96 -2.03 -21.20
C ASP A 624 -34.97 -3.20 -20.99
N TRP A 625 -33.68 -2.92 -20.87
CA TRP A 625 -32.66 -3.93 -20.58
C TRP A 625 -32.89 -4.54 -19.19
N GLU A 626 -33.14 -3.69 -18.17
CA GLU A 626 -33.39 -4.13 -16.79
C GLU A 626 -34.62 -5.04 -16.69
N ILE A 627 -35.70 -4.67 -17.40
CA ILE A 627 -36.93 -5.47 -17.45
C ILE A 627 -36.69 -6.84 -18.12
N VAL A 628 -35.95 -6.87 -19.24
CA VAL A 628 -35.63 -8.13 -19.92
C VAL A 628 -34.70 -9.01 -19.08
N GLN A 629 -33.78 -8.41 -18.35
CA GLN A 629 -32.91 -9.12 -17.44
C GLN A 629 -33.69 -9.75 -16.28
N GLU A 630 -34.64 -9.03 -15.70
CA GLU A 630 -35.52 -9.52 -14.64
C GLU A 630 -36.45 -10.64 -15.15
N GLU A 631 -36.94 -10.54 -16.41
CA GLU A 631 -37.71 -11.60 -17.08
C GLU A 631 -36.88 -12.89 -17.26
N ILE A 632 -35.59 -12.75 -17.58
CA ILE A 632 -34.67 -13.89 -17.72
C ILE A 632 -34.37 -14.51 -16.36
N ASP A 633 -34.12 -13.70 -15.34
CA ASP A 633 -33.81 -14.17 -13.98
C ASP A 633 -35.03 -14.92 -13.39
N ASN A 634 -36.23 -14.39 -13.57
CA ASN A 634 -37.48 -15.06 -13.18
C ASN A 634 -37.77 -16.34 -13.99
N PHE A 635 -37.29 -16.42 -15.23
CA PHE A 635 -37.42 -17.62 -16.05
C PHE A 635 -36.44 -18.71 -15.63
N ASN A 636 -35.27 -18.34 -15.09
CA ASN A 636 -34.21 -19.24 -14.65
C ASN A 636 -34.38 -19.68 -13.17
N ALA A 637 -35.19 -18.96 -12.36
CA ALA A 637 -35.53 -19.30 -10.98
C ALA A 637 -36.59 -20.41 -10.93
#